data_251da6250b1fcc0d1b3409abb792fbba
#
_entry.id   251da6250b1fcc0d1b3409abb792fbba
#
_cell.length_a   1.000
_cell.length_b   1.000
_cell.length_c   1.000
_cell.angle_alpha   90.00
_cell.angle_beta   90.00
_cell.angle_gamma   90.00
#
_symmetry.space_group_name_H-M   'P 1'
#
loop_
_entity.id
_entity.type
_entity.pdbx_description
1 polymer ?
#
loop_
_entity_poly.entity_id
_entity_poly.type
_entity_poly.pdbx_seq_one_letter_code
_entity_poly.pdbx_strand_id
1 'polypeptide(L)'
;MSDIDARIFEAAVGAACHGLDAGWGAGAMAAREPFRLTGDRPVWGRDRAYKVEHLRLALSFDLKRRSVTGTATTTIRPRHDGLREAVFDASDLDVASVTDGDGNALAWSLGDRTLKVNLGRARRANQSMTVVVRYSATPRRGLYFNAPDEGYPERPEQIWTQGQAEDSACYFPCLDFPGEKFTSEAHLTVPADWFALSNGRLDKVTEDKRRKTKTYHWLQERPHPAYLITVAAGEFDEVRAKAGDVAVQYYGAPGTAPALRRAFGRTPAMMNFFAEKIGTPYPWAKYATVAVADFIFGGMENTSATTMTDTLLHDERAHEDVLEPCDSITAHELAHQWFGDLLTCREWSHGWLNESFATYFDALFVEHHRGWDAFRYNVLQNGELYLQEDTTSYRRPIVENVYRDPIDVFDRHLYERGSVVLDMLRYNLGDELWWAAIRHYVQKHAEKDVLTHDLQRAIEEATGRNMDGFFAQWVWKGGHPEFKATYAWDAKQHLATVGLTQTQTPDETLTSIYQTPIEIGFMVGGKFERHTVQVTEAAHSFVFRLTAEPEFVSIDPAGRVLKTLDFAPGAKQLAARVAKDPEAIGRIDAARALAKVGSSEAIAALRIAVLNRDELDFVRAEVAAALGKVKGSAARDALIAATREPVARVRRAAALALGNFRDEATAQALTRLLAGNGDRSYYVQMNAAHALGRTLQPGAFETLEGVLGRPAHNDVITVGALTGLGFLRDPRAADVLVNHTRWGVHQNARRAATAALGSLYAYLEGPVQVRVRERLEELLDDQWLRVQIAATTALEAAGDAKAIPAVSSASERALDGRVKRMNRVAARHLTERASAGGKETKALRDEIEKLQQENRGLSDRLTALEAKSTGTGRARR
;
A
#
# COMPACT_ATOMS: atom_id res chain seq x y z
N MET A 1 -5.52 2.71 6.75
CA MET A 1 -5.55 4.19 6.56
C MET A 1 -7.00 4.60 6.39
N SER A 2 -7.45 5.71 7.00
CA SER A 2 -8.69 6.29 6.53
C SER A 2 -8.55 6.56 5.04
N ASP A 3 -9.64 6.57 4.30
CA ASP A 3 -9.65 6.89 2.86
C ASP A 3 -8.89 8.22 2.57
N ILE A 4 -8.73 9.04 3.60
CA ILE A 4 -8.04 10.34 3.60
C ILE A 4 -6.53 10.18 3.77
N ASP A 5 -6.08 9.39 4.74
CA ASP A 5 -4.66 9.20 5.01
C ASP A 5 -4.01 8.28 3.95
N ALA A 6 -4.77 7.27 3.44
CA ALA A 6 -4.35 6.48 2.29
C ALA A 6 -4.08 7.37 1.06
N ARG A 7 -4.96 8.33 0.76
CA ARG A 7 -4.78 9.27 -0.35
C ARG A 7 -3.61 10.22 -0.16
N ILE A 8 -3.32 10.61 1.08
CA ILE A 8 -2.15 11.43 1.38
C ILE A 8 -0.89 10.61 1.25
N PHE A 9 -0.89 9.41 1.79
CA PHE A 9 0.21 8.46 1.63
C PHE A 9 0.46 8.17 0.15
N GLU A 10 -0.59 7.87 -0.62
CA GLU A 10 -0.52 7.67 -2.08
C GLU A 10 -0.06 8.94 -2.82
N ALA A 11 -0.49 10.12 -2.41
CA ALA A 11 -0.10 11.37 -3.02
C ALA A 11 1.31 11.82 -2.59
N ALA A 12 1.72 11.55 -1.34
CA ALA A 12 3.03 11.92 -0.81
C ALA A 12 4.12 10.94 -1.21
N VAL A 13 3.82 9.64 -1.18
CA VAL A 13 4.79 8.55 -1.38
C VAL A 13 4.65 7.91 -2.76
N GLY A 14 3.58 8.27 -3.47
CA GLY A 14 3.30 7.78 -4.80
C GLY A 14 2.93 6.29 -4.82
N ALA A 15 1.85 5.90 -4.14
CA ALA A 15 1.43 4.52 -3.93
C ALA A 15 2.60 3.65 -3.42
N ALA A 16 2.63 3.45 -2.15
CA ALA A 16 3.62 2.67 -1.42
C ALA A 16 3.94 1.33 -2.08
N CYS A 17 4.82 0.58 -1.50
CA CYS A 17 5.25 -0.77 -1.87
C CYS A 17 4.13 -1.73 -2.33
N HIS A 18 2.88 -1.36 -2.21
CA HIS A 18 1.67 -2.11 -2.53
C HIS A 18 1.09 -1.67 -3.87
N GLY A 19 1.39 -2.39 -4.91
CA GLY A 19 1.06 -2.07 -6.29
C GLY A 19 -0.41 -2.18 -6.72
N LEU A 20 -1.37 -1.98 -5.85
CA LEU A 20 -2.79 -2.01 -6.21
C LEU A 20 -3.48 -0.75 -5.69
N ASP A 21 -3.66 0.23 -6.56
CA ASP A 21 -4.70 1.25 -6.37
C ASP A 21 -6.04 0.53 -6.26
N ALA A 22 -6.59 0.41 -5.05
CA ALA A 22 -7.98 0.01 -4.89
C ALA A 22 -8.84 1.02 -5.63
N GLY A 23 -9.50 0.54 -6.68
CA GLY A 23 -10.18 1.32 -7.69
C GLY A 23 -11.07 2.44 -7.16
N TRP A 24 -10.92 3.59 -7.72
CA TRP A 24 -11.73 4.80 -7.54
C TRP A 24 -13.14 4.67 -8.15
N GLY A 25 -13.76 3.52 -8.08
CA GLY A 25 -15.09 3.28 -8.57
C GLY A 25 -15.95 2.61 -7.50
N ALA A 26 -16.90 3.36 -6.90
CA ALA A 26 -18.10 2.74 -6.37
C ALA A 26 -18.93 2.16 -7.53
N GLY A 27 -18.38 1.16 -8.21
CA GLY A 27 -19.13 0.24 -9.03
C GLY A 27 -19.91 -0.69 -8.11
N ALA A 28 -21.08 -1.11 -8.51
CA ALA A 28 -21.87 -2.13 -7.83
C ALA A 28 -20.95 -3.24 -7.34
N MET A 29 -21.14 -3.70 -6.08
CA MET A 29 -20.38 -4.77 -5.47
C MET A 29 -20.35 -5.97 -6.44
N ALA A 30 -19.28 -6.09 -7.22
CA ALA A 30 -19.01 -7.28 -7.99
C ALA A 30 -18.74 -8.42 -6.99
N ALA A 31 -19.14 -9.64 -7.34
CA ALA A 31 -18.79 -10.79 -6.52
C ALA A 31 -17.26 -10.84 -6.39
N ARG A 32 -16.78 -11.17 -5.18
CA ARG A 32 -15.36 -11.36 -4.90
C ARG A 32 -14.71 -12.30 -5.92
N GLU A 33 -13.61 -11.85 -6.51
CA GLU A 33 -12.85 -12.63 -7.47
C GLU A 33 -11.96 -13.67 -6.79
N PRO A 34 -11.68 -14.82 -7.42
CA PRO A 34 -10.67 -15.72 -6.88
C PRO A 34 -9.27 -15.12 -7.04
N PHE A 35 -8.43 -15.23 -6.02
CA PHE A 35 -7.01 -14.85 -6.15
C PHE A 35 -6.32 -15.69 -7.22
N ARG A 36 -6.56 -17.00 -7.23
CA ARG A 36 -6.02 -17.95 -8.21
C ARG A 36 -6.77 -17.83 -9.53
N LEU A 37 -6.08 -17.35 -10.56
CA LEU A 37 -6.65 -17.21 -11.89
C LEU A 37 -6.46 -18.49 -12.72
N THR A 38 -7.27 -18.66 -13.75
CA THR A 38 -7.13 -19.80 -14.68
C THR A 38 -5.72 -19.85 -15.27
N GLY A 39 -5.06 -20.99 -15.08
CA GLY A 39 -3.69 -21.24 -15.54
C GLY A 39 -2.60 -20.94 -14.53
N ASP A 40 -2.93 -20.39 -13.36
CA ASP A 40 -1.98 -20.29 -12.25
C ASP A 40 -1.65 -21.67 -11.69
N ARG A 41 -0.43 -21.85 -11.22
CA ARG A 41 0.08 -23.15 -10.77
C ARG A 41 0.78 -22.99 -9.42
N PRO A 42 0.83 -24.07 -8.62
CA PRO A 42 1.67 -24.08 -7.42
C PRO A 42 3.13 -23.80 -7.78
N VAL A 43 3.73 -22.85 -7.09
CA VAL A 43 5.16 -22.54 -7.14
C VAL A 43 5.80 -23.17 -5.91
N TRP A 44 6.81 -23.96 -6.14
CA TRP A 44 7.57 -24.66 -5.10
C TRP A 44 8.98 -24.12 -5.02
N GLY A 45 9.62 -24.32 -3.89
CA GLY A 45 11.03 -24.00 -3.71
C GLY A 45 11.93 -24.63 -4.76
N ARG A 46 12.92 -23.86 -5.21
CA ARG A 46 13.84 -24.27 -6.26
C ARG A 46 14.81 -25.34 -5.79
N ASP A 47 15.15 -26.27 -6.69
CA ASP A 47 16.26 -27.19 -6.49
C ASP A 47 17.58 -26.43 -6.40
N ARG A 48 18.40 -26.77 -5.41
CA ARG A 48 19.69 -26.14 -5.14
C ARG A 48 20.82 -27.15 -5.32
N ALA A 49 21.24 -27.37 -6.56
CA ALA A 49 22.32 -28.29 -6.85
C ALA A 49 23.70 -27.81 -6.33
N TYR A 50 23.85 -26.51 -6.17
CA TYR A 50 25.02 -25.87 -5.60
C TYR A 50 24.64 -24.69 -4.69
N LYS A 51 25.56 -24.22 -3.90
CA LYS A 51 25.47 -22.98 -3.11
C LYS A 51 26.34 -21.92 -3.79
N VAL A 52 25.84 -20.69 -3.88
CA VAL A 52 26.66 -19.51 -4.18
C VAL A 52 27.37 -19.07 -2.90
N GLU A 53 28.67 -18.95 -2.95
CA GLU A 53 29.48 -18.50 -1.80
C GLU A 53 29.78 -17.01 -1.88
N HIS A 54 30.15 -16.56 -3.09
CA HIS A 54 30.55 -15.17 -3.32
C HIS A 54 30.23 -14.74 -4.75
N LEU A 55 29.79 -13.49 -4.91
CA LEU A 55 29.59 -12.84 -6.18
C LEU A 55 30.41 -11.55 -6.27
N ARG A 56 31.22 -11.43 -7.33
CA ARG A 56 31.87 -10.17 -7.69
C ARG A 56 31.28 -9.65 -8.97
N LEU A 57 30.74 -8.41 -8.92
CA LEU A 57 30.21 -7.70 -10.07
C LEU A 57 31.12 -6.54 -10.45
N ALA A 58 31.59 -6.50 -11.69
CA ALA A 58 32.28 -5.35 -12.26
C ALA A 58 31.40 -4.78 -13.38
N LEU A 59 30.83 -3.59 -13.16
CA LEU A 59 29.84 -2.98 -14.02
C LEU A 59 30.31 -1.62 -14.55
N SER A 60 30.02 -1.35 -15.81
CA SER A 60 30.16 -0.03 -16.45
C SER A 60 28.90 0.28 -17.27
N PHE A 61 28.53 1.53 -17.33
CA PHE A 61 27.21 1.96 -17.82
C PHE A 61 27.35 2.92 -19.00
N ASP A 62 26.46 2.78 -19.98
CA ASP A 62 26.27 3.72 -21.07
C ASP A 62 24.87 4.34 -20.98
N LEU A 63 24.80 5.58 -20.46
CA LEU A 63 23.54 6.30 -20.23
C LEU A 63 22.78 6.55 -21.53
N LYS A 64 23.47 6.86 -22.62
CA LYS A 64 22.86 7.15 -23.92
C LYS A 64 22.23 5.91 -24.56
N ARG A 65 22.90 4.76 -24.42
CA ARG A 65 22.42 3.49 -24.94
C ARG A 65 21.50 2.77 -23.94
N ARG A 66 21.40 3.29 -22.71
CA ARG A 66 20.70 2.63 -21.59
C ARG A 66 21.15 1.19 -21.42
N SER A 67 22.47 0.97 -21.44
CA SER A 67 23.07 -0.36 -21.41
C SER A 67 24.13 -0.50 -20.33
N VAL A 68 24.32 -1.72 -19.87
CA VAL A 68 25.37 -2.11 -18.92
C VAL A 68 26.29 -3.13 -19.58
N THR A 69 27.59 -2.99 -19.33
CA THR A 69 28.60 -4.03 -19.64
C THR A 69 29.14 -4.55 -18.32
N GLY A 70 29.09 -5.84 -18.14
CA GLY A 70 29.40 -6.49 -16.89
C GLY A 70 30.34 -7.68 -16.97
N THR A 71 31.00 -7.93 -15.85
CA THR A 71 31.64 -9.21 -15.55
C THR A 71 31.13 -9.70 -14.22
N ALA A 72 30.41 -10.82 -14.23
CA ALA A 72 29.99 -11.53 -13.03
C ALA A 72 30.95 -12.67 -12.75
N THR A 73 31.60 -12.64 -11.58
CA THR A 73 32.50 -13.70 -11.11
C THR A 73 31.86 -14.37 -9.93
N THR A 74 31.31 -15.57 -10.13
CA THR A 74 30.53 -16.29 -9.13
C THR A 74 31.30 -17.51 -8.62
N THR A 75 31.55 -17.57 -7.32
CA THR A 75 32.10 -18.76 -6.67
C THR A 75 30.95 -19.63 -6.19
N ILE A 76 30.90 -20.86 -6.70
CA ILE A 76 29.88 -21.87 -6.40
C ILE A 76 30.47 -23.07 -5.69
N ARG A 77 29.71 -23.72 -4.83
CA ARG A 77 30.08 -24.99 -4.17
C ARG A 77 28.97 -26.03 -4.37
N PRO A 78 29.26 -27.15 -5.06
CA PRO A 78 28.30 -28.23 -5.22
C PRO A 78 27.82 -28.80 -3.88
N ARG A 79 26.54 -29.13 -3.77
CA ARG A 79 25.96 -29.75 -2.57
C ARG A 79 26.14 -31.26 -2.52
N HIS A 80 26.38 -31.90 -3.68
CA HIS A 80 26.61 -33.32 -3.82
C HIS A 80 27.64 -33.59 -4.94
N ASP A 81 28.22 -34.79 -4.95
CA ASP A 81 29.17 -35.19 -5.99
C ASP A 81 28.47 -35.32 -7.35
N GLY A 82 29.21 -35.03 -8.39
CA GLY A 82 28.78 -35.29 -9.76
C GLY A 82 28.17 -34.08 -10.49
N LEU A 83 28.18 -32.88 -9.92
CA LEU A 83 27.69 -31.69 -10.60
C LEU A 83 28.47 -31.42 -11.88
N ARG A 84 27.78 -31.40 -13.04
CA ARG A 84 28.37 -31.16 -14.35
C ARG A 84 27.95 -29.86 -15.00
N GLU A 85 26.84 -29.31 -14.57
CA GLU A 85 26.23 -28.09 -15.11
C GLU A 85 25.82 -27.17 -13.98
N ALA A 86 26.10 -25.87 -14.14
CA ALA A 86 25.53 -24.81 -13.31
C ALA A 86 24.52 -24.03 -14.14
N VAL A 87 23.35 -23.79 -13.58
CA VAL A 87 22.26 -23.03 -14.21
C VAL A 87 22.06 -21.75 -13.44
N PHE A 88 22.25 -20.61 -14.11
CA PHE A 88 21.98 -19.28 -13.58
C PHE A 88 20.72 -18.72 -14.21
N ASP A 89 19.97 -17.92 -13.48
CA ASP A 89 18.95 -17.05 -14.06
C ASP A 89 19.66 -15.93 -14.85
N ALA A 90 19.14 -15.65 -16.05
CA ALA A 90 19.71 -14.69 -16.98
C ALA A 90 18.61 -14.30 -17.98
N SER A 91 18.13 -13.06 -17.89
CA SER A 91 17.07 -12.54 -18.76
C SER A 91 17.64 -11.45 -19.67
N ASP A 92 17.50 -11.63 -20.98
CA ASP A 92 17.91 -10.64 -21.99
C ASP A 92 19.40 -10.20 -21.90
N LEU A 93 20.28 -11.10 -21.42
CA LEU A 93 21.72 -10.88 -21.39
C LEU A 93 22.38 -11.31 -22.71
N ASP A 94 23.24 -10.46 -23.24
CA ASP A 94 24.14 -10.77 -24.35
C ASP A 94 25.46 -11.27 -23.78
N VAL A 95 25.61 -12.61 -23.68
CA VAL A 95 26.79 -13.26 -23.10
C VAL A 95 27.92 -13.37 -24.12
N ALA A 96 29.03 -12.69 -23.84
CA ALA A 96 30.20 -12.67 -24.70
C ALA A 96 31.15 -13.88 -24.48
N SER A 97 31.32 -14.28 -23.21
CA SER A 97 32.19 -15.43 -22.87
C SER A 97 31.91 -15.97 -21.48
N VAL A 98 32.13 -17.27 -21.29
CA VAL A 98 32.13 -17.92 -19.98
C VAL A 98 33.44 -18.67 -19.80
N THR A 99 34.10 -18.43 -18.64
CA THR A 99 35.36 -19.13 -18.29
C THR A 99 35.31 -19.65 -16.86
N ASP A 100 36.23 -20.53 -16.51
CA ASP A 100 36.50 -20.84 -15.09
C ASP A 100 37.40 -19.75 -14.46
N GLY A 101 37.72 -19.92 -13.17
CA GLY A 101 38.56 -18.99 -12.41
C GLY A 101 40.00 -18.87 -12.93
N ASP A 102 40.47 -19.86 -13.66
CA ASP A 102 41.79 -19.88 -14.25
C ASP A 102 41.82 -19.31 -15.69
N GLY A 103 40.65 -18.90 -16.20
CA GLY A 103 40.48 -18.32 -17.53
C GLY A 103 40.23 -19.34 -18.64
N ASN A 104 40.05 -20.62 -18.33
CA ASN A 104 39.75 -21.65 -19.34
C ASN A 104 38.29 -21.51 -19.80
N ALA A 105 38.06 -21.57 -21.10
CA ALA A 105 36.72 -21.45 -21.67
C ALA A 105 35.80 -22.60 -21.20
N LEU A 106 34.62 -22.28 -20.84
CA LEU A 106 33.53 -23.22 -20.50
C LEU A 106 32.48 -23.18 -21.61
N ALA A 107 31.94 -24.34 -21.96
CA ALA A 107 30.81 -24.41 -22.87
C ALA A 107 29.55 -23.94 -22.17
N TRP A 108 28.71 -23.16 -22.84
CA TRP A 108 27.47 -22.60 -22.29
C TRP A 108 26.38 -22.49 -23.36
N SER A 109 25.14 -22.33 -22.89
CA SER A 109 23.97 -22.03 -23.74
C SER A 109 22.99 -21.12 -23.01
N LEU A 110 22.32 -20.25 -23.77
CA LEU A 110 21.21 -19.44 -23.28
C LEU A 110 19.89 -20.17 -23.54
N GLY A 111 19.05 -20.24 -22.52
CA GLY A 111 17.61 -20.55 -22.61
C GLY A 111 16.79 -19.29 -22.62
N ASP A 112 15.49 -19.43 -22.41
CA ASP A 112 14.53 -18.29 -22.36
C ASP A 112 14.89 -17.28 -21.24
N ARG A 113 15.15 -17.78 -20.03
CA ARG A 113 15.55 -16.94 -18.87
C ARG A 113 16.71 -17.58 -18.10
N THR A 114 17.54 -18.37 -18.75
CA THR A 114 18.60 -19.13 -18.08
C THR A 114 19.89 -19.14 -18.86
N LEU A 115 21.01 -19.12 -18.15
CA LEU A 115 22.36 -19.43 -18.66
C LEU A 115 22.79 -20.77 -18.09
N LYS A 116 22.96 -21.77 -18.93
CA LYS A 116 23.52 -23.10 -18.60
C LYS A 116 24.99 -23.13 -18.90
N VAL A 117 25.79 -23.50 -17.91
CA VAL A 117 27.25 -23.55 -17.99
C VAL A 117 27.71 -24.97 -17.74
N ASN A 118 28.35 -25.60 -18.71
CA ASN A 118 29.00 -26.90 -18.56
C ASN A 118 30.33 -26.72 -17.80
N LEU A 119 30.50 -27.38 -16.66
CA LEU A 119 31.65 -27.21 -15.77
C LEU A 119 32.89 -27.98 -16.20
N GLY A 120 32.89 -28.52 -17.45
CA GLY A 120 33.97 -29.25 -18.06
C GLY A 120 34.16 -30.68 -17.52
N ARG A 121 33.96 -30.89 -16.24
CA ARG A 121 34.02 -32.17 -15.55
C ARG A 121 33.05 -32.23 -14.37
N ALA A 122 32.77 -33.44 -13.92
CA ALA A 122 32.01 -33.64 -12.72
C ALA A 122 32.76 -33.04 -11.50
N ARG A 123 32.05 -32.18 -10.74
CA ARG A 123 32.57 -31.51 -9.53
C ARG A 123 32.17 -32.32 -8.29
N ARG A 124 33.03 -32.32 -7.29
CA ARG A 124 32.76 -32.98 -6.01
C ARG A 124 32.04 -32.04 -5.05
N ALA A 125 31.25 -32.59 -4.14
CA ALA A 125 30.69 -31.88 -3.04
C ALA A 125 31.78 -31.13 -2.24
N ASN A 126 31.44 -29.94 -1.75
CA ASN A 126 32.35 -29.10 -0.96
C ASN A 126 33.64 -28.64 -1.65
N GLN A 127 33.74 -28.80 -2.97
CA GLN A 127 34.86 -28.30 -3.77
C GLN A 127 34.41 -27.08 -4.56
N SER A 128 34.70 -25.88 -4.02
CA SER A 128 34.34 -24.61 -4.66
C SER A 128 35.03 -24.45 -6.04
N MET A 129 34.34 -23.78 -6.93
CA MET A 129 34.87 -23.33 -8.21
C MET A 129 34.31 -21.97 -8.59
N THR A 130 35.02 -21.27 -9.44
CA THR A 130 34.61 -19.95 -9.93
C THR A 130 34.13 -20.04 -11.37
N VAL A 131 33.01 -19.39 -11.67
CA VAL A 131 32.50 -19.18 -13.04
C VAL A 131 32.56 -17.69 -13.31
N VAL A 132 33.15 -17.29 -14.43
CA VAL A 132 33.28 -15.89 -14.85
C VAL A 132 32.48 -15.70 -16.14
N VAL A 133 31.46 -14.83 -16.07
CA VAL A 133 30.61 -14.50 -17.21
C VAL A 133 30.86 -13.05 -17.62
N ARG A 134 31.25 -12.83 -18.88
CA ARG A 134 31.32 -11.49 -19.49
C ARG A 134 30.10 -11.27 -20.36
N TYR A 135 29.43 -10.17 -20.18
CA TYR A 135 28.15 -9.91 -20.84
C TYR A 135 27.88 -8.41 -21.03
N SER A 136 26.88 -8.11 -21.84
CA SER A 136 26.22 -6.84 -21.88
C SER A 136 24.70 -7.01 -21.80
N ALA A 137 23.99 -5.96 -21.43
CA ALA A 137 22.54 -5.93 -21.42
C ALA A 137 21.98 -4.54 -21.69
N THR A 138 20.77 -4.49 -22.27
CA THR A 138 19.95 -3.30 -22.37
C THR A 138 18.66 -3.56 -21.58
N PRO A 139 18.74 -3.50 -20.25
CA PRO A 139 17.67 -3.97 -19.39
C PRO A 139 16.44 -3.06 -19.48
N ARG A 140 15.27 -3.67 -19.50
CA ARG A 140 13.97 -2.98 -19.40
C ARG A 140 13.38 -3.08 -18.00
N ARG A 141 13.96 -3.93 -17.14
CA ARG A 141 13.66 -4.14 -15.71
C ARG A 141 14.96 -4.42 -14.98
N GLY A 142 14.93 -4.33 -13.66
CA GLY A 142 16.06 -4.63 -12.79
C GLY A 142 17.09 -3.50 -12.69
N LEU A 143 17.44 -2.85 -13.80
CA LEU A 143 18.35 -1.70 -13.87
C LEU A 143 17.71 -0.61 -14.74
N TYR A 144 17.65 0.60 -14.23
CA TYR A 144 16.96 1.74 -14.82
C TYR A 144 17.91 2.91 -15.06
N PHE A 145 17.63 3.67 -16.13
CA PHE A 145 18.43 4.81 -16.55
C PHE A 145 17.51 6.03 -16.69
N ASN A 146 17.72 7.02 -15.84
CA ASN A 146 17.06 8.31 -15.92
C ASN A 146 17.98 9.33 -16.58
N ALA A 147 17.43 10.13 -17.46
CA ALA A 147 18.12 11.25 -18.10
C ALA A 147 17.08 12.31 -18.51
N PRO A 148 17.49 13.59 -18.65
CA PRO A 148 16.64 14.62 -19.25
C PRO A 148 16.11 14.19 -20.62
N ASP A 149 14.87 14.58 -20.91
CA ASP A 149 14.27 14.45 -22.23
C ASP A 149 13.44 15.71 -22.57
N GLU A 150 12.79 15.73 -23.75
CA GLU A 150 12.00 16.86 -24.20
C GLU A 150 10.83 17.21 -23.24
N GLY A 151 10.22 16.19 -22.61
CA GLY A 151 9.12 16.39 -21.67
C GLY A 151 9.59 16.76 -20.26
N TYR A 152 10.74 16.26 -19.85
CA TYR A 152 11.30 16.45 -18.50
C TYR A 152 12.76 16.90 -18.56
N PRO A 153 13.03 18.15 -18.98
CA PRO A 153 14.38 18.68 -19.16
C PRO A 153 15.18 18.79 -17.85
N GLU A 154 14.50 18.88 -16.70
CA GLU A 154 15.12 18.97 -15.36
C GLU A 154 15.32 17.61 -14.69
N ARG A 155 14.99 16.50 -15.39
CA ARG A 155 15.16 15.16 -14.82
C ARG A 155 16.64 14.88 -14.57
N PRO A 156 17.04 14.42 -13.35
CA PRO A 156 18.44 14.12 -13.07
C PRO A 156 18.95 12.93 -13.89
N GLU A 157 20.22 12.98 -14.28
CA GLU A 157 20.92 11.80 -14.80
C GLU A 157 21.24 10.85 -13.65
N GLN A 158 20.56 9.71 -13.63
CA GLN A 158 20.71 8.70 -12.58
C GLN A 158 20.61 7.29 -13.14
N ILE A 159 21.27 6.37 -12.47
CA ILE A 159 21.11 4.92 -12.67
C ILE A 159 20.72 4.33 -11.33
N TRP A 160 19.72 3.46 -11.32
CA TRP A 160 19.33 2.74 -10.11
C TRP A 160 18.77 1.36 -10.43
N THR A 161 18.78 0.48 -9.43
CA THR A 161 18.32 -0.90 -9.57
C THR A 161 17.07 -1.16 -8.72
N GLN A 162 16.26 -2.13 -9.18
CA GLN A 162 15.15 -2.72 -8.45
C GLN A 162 15.15 -4.23 -8.73
N GLY A 163 15.59 -5.03 -7.76
CA GLY A 163 15.75 -6.47 -7.93
C GLY A 163 14.52 -7.30 -7.52
N GLN A 164 13.70 -6.82 -6.60
CA GLN A 164 12.51 -7.52 -6.12
C GLN A 164 11.38 -7.52 -7.19
N ALA A 165 10.69 -8.67 -7.47
CA ALA A 165 10.94 -9.94 -6.79
C ALA A 165 12.12 -10.75 -7.39
N GLU A 166 12.25 -10.86 -8.73
CA GLU A 166 13.24 -11.67 -9.47
C GLU A 166 13.70 -10.92 -10.74
N ASP A 167 14.10 -9.64 -10.60
CA ASP A 167 14.54 -8.78 -11.70
C ASP A 167 16.06 -8.55 -11.73
N SER A 168 16.82 -9.09 -10.76
CA SER A 168 18.28 -9.03 -10.77
C SER A 168 18.87 -9.77 -11.96
N ALA A 169 18.26 -10.86 -12.39
CA ALA A 169 18.65 -11.61 -13.56
C ALA A 169 18.57 -10.82 -14.89
N CYS A 170 17.92 -9.64 -14.89
CA CYS A 170 17.83 -8.76 -16.05
C CYS A 170 19.11 -7.93 -16.30
N TYR A 171 20.03 -7.85 -15.31
CA TYR A 171 21.26 -7.08 -15.47
C TYR A 171 22.55 -7.80 -15.04
N PHE A 172 22.44 -8.99 -14.41
CA PHE A 172 23.57 -9.91 -14.21
C PHE A 172 23.08 -11.35 -14.01
N PRO A 173 23.90 -12.38 -14.39
CA PRO A 173 23.53 -13.77 -14.16
C PRO A 173 23.66 -14.13 -12.68
N CYS A 174 22.61 -14.70 -12.07
CA CYS A 174 22.56 -15.04 -10.64
C CYS A 174 21.64 -16.22 -10.35
N LEU A 175 21.47 -16.58 -9.10
CA LEU A 175 20.32 -17.33 -8.62
C LEU A 175 19.32 -16.32 -8.05
N ASP A 176 18.32 -15.96 -8.86
CA ASP A 176 17.40 -14.86 -8.58
C ASP A 176 16.14 -15.34 -7.84
N PHE A 177 16.33 -15.70 -6.56
CA PHE A 177 15.27 -16.01 -5.62
C PHE A 177 15.74 -15.75 -4.18
N PRO A 178 14.83 -15.49 -3.22
CA PRO A 178 15.22 -14.95 -1.93
C PRO A 178 15.99 -15.92 -1.04
N GLY A 179 15.84 -17.22 -1.25
CA GLY A 179 16.44 -18.24 -0.38
C GLY A 179 17.92 -18.52 -0.61
N GLU A 180 18.60 -17.92 -1.57
CA GLU A 180 20.05 -18.12 -1.78
C GLU A 180 20.83 -16.88 -1.36
N LYS A 181 21.58 -16.99 -0.26
CA LYS A 181 22.34 -15.89 0.36
C LYS A 181 23.84 -16.11 0.21
N PHE A 182 24.56 -15.06 -0.18
CA PHE A 182 25.99 -15.07 -0.44
C PHE A 182 26.63 -13.71 -0.14
N THR A 183 27.95 -13.68 0.05
CA THR A 183 28.69 -12.41 0.14
C THR A 183 28.89 -11.81 -1.24
N SER A 184 28.99 -10.49 -1.34
CA SER A 184 29.15 -9.83 -2.63
C SER A 184 30.14 -8.67 -2.61
N GLU A 185 30.70 -8.36 -3.79
CA GLU A 185 31.44 -7.13 -4.02
C GLU A 185 31.06 -6.51 -5.36
N ALA A 186 30.99 -5.18 -5.40
CA ALA A 186 30.62 -4.41 -6.57
C ALA A 186 31.72 -3.42 -6.97
N HIS A 187 32.19 -3.51 -8.21
CA HIS A 187 33.11 -2.57 -8.84
C HIS A 187 32.31 -1.73 -9.85
N LEU A 188 31.90 -0.53 -9.47
CA LEU A 188 31.03 0.34 -10.26
C LEU A 188 31.85 1.43 -10.92
N THR A 189 31.99 1.38 -12.25
CA THR A 189 32.69 2.40 -13.05
C THR A 189 31.69 3.39 -13.64
N VAL A 190 31.80 4.65 -13.21
CA VAL A 190 30.91 5.76 -13.56
C VAL A 190 31.73 7.00 -13.99
N PRO A 191 31.12 8.05 -14.58
CA PRO A 191 31.78 9.34 -14.82
C PRO A 191 32.48 9.88 -13.57
N ALA A 192 33.55 10.63 -13.74
CA ALA A 192 34.41 11.06 -12.62
C ALA A 192 33.75 12.07 -11.65
N ASP A 193 32.69 12.74 -12.08
CA ASP A 193 31.83 13.66 -11.31
C ASP A 193 30.69 12.95 -10.56
N TRP A 194 30.43 11.70 -10.92
CA TRP A 194 29.38 10.91 -10.28
C TRP A 194 29.85 10.18 -9.02
N PHE A 195 28.90 9.99 -8.11
CA PHE A 195 29.00 9.04 -7.01
C PHE A 195 28.25 7.75 -7.37
N ALA A 196 28.74 6.60 -6.92
CA ALA A 196 28.05 5.31 -7.08
C ALA A 196 27.96 4.59 -5.73
N LEU A 197 26.73 4.40 -5.25
CA LEU A 197 26.39 3.66 -4.03
C LEU A 197 26.14 2.19 -4.34
N SER A 198 26.53 1.31 -3.41
CA SER A 198 26.12 -0.11 -3.37
C SER A 198 26.10 -0.63 -1.94
N ASN A 199 25.85 -1.94 -1.80
CA ASN A 199 25.77 -2.64 -0.51
C ASN A 199 27.12 -2.68 0.24
N GLY A 200 27.05 -2.76 1.57
CA GLY A 200 28.22 -2.96 2.41
C GLY A 200 29.05 -1.69 2.62
N ARG A 201 30.36 -1.87 2.87
CA ARG A 201 31.33 -0.77 3.09
C ARG A 201 32.04 -0.38 1.80
N LEU A 202 32.37 0.89 1.67
CA LEU A 202 33.24 1.38 0.62
C LEU A 202 34.69 0.98 0.96
N ASP A 203 35.29 0.15 0.14
CA ASP A 203 36.66 -0.30 0.31
C ASP A 203 37.65 0.65 -0.36
N LYS A 204 37.40 1.01 -1.61
CA LYS A 204 38.33 1.78 -2.42
C LYS A 204 37.61 2.58 -3.50
N VAL A 205 38.16 3.76 -3.83
CA VAL A 205 37.80 4.50 -5.05
C VAL A 205 39.07 4.65 -5.89
N THR A 206 38.97 4.30 -7.17
CA THR A 206 40.07 4.41 -8.13
C THR A 206 39.62 5.34 -9.27
N GLU A 207 40.45 6.33 -9.60
CA GLU A 207 40.17 7.28 -10.67
C GLU A 207 41.03 6.95 -11.91
N ASP A 208 40.40 6.89 -13.08
CA ASP A 208 41.05 6.87 -14.39
C ASP A 208 40.92 8.26 -15.04
N LYS A 209 41.94 9.10 -14.87
CA LYS A 209 41.95 10.48 -15.41
C LYS A 209 41.89 10.52 -16.95
N ARG A 210 42.42 9.49 -17.63
CA ARG A 210 42.42 9.42 -19.09
C ARG A 210 41.00 9.16 -19.62
N ARG A 211 40.28 8.27 -18.96
CA ARG A 211 38.89 7.92 -19.34
C ARG A 211 37.86 8.85 -18.68
N LYS A 212 38.30 9.70 -17.75
CA LYS A 212 37.43 10.55 -16.93
C LYS A 212 36.36 9.71 -16.20
N THR A 213 36.79 8.62 -15.55
CA THR A 213 35.91 7.72 -14.80
C THR A 213 36.46 7.47 -13.41
N LYS A 214 35.55 7.14 -12.49
CA LYS A 214 35.86 6.58 -11.17
C LYS A 214 35.27 5.17 -11.06
N THR A 215 35.99 4.30 -10.37
CA THR A 215 35.49 2.97 -10.00
C THR A 215 35.39 2.91 -8.49
N TYR A 216 34.16 2.71 -8.00
CA TYR A 216 33.86 2.50 -6.60
C TYR A 216 33.85 1.00 -6.32
N HIS A 217 34.62 0.57 -5.32
CA HIS A 217 34.67 -0.83 -4.85
C HIS A 217 33.94 -0.93 -3.50
N TRP A 218 32.82 -1.63 -3.50
CA TRP A 218 32.00 -1.90 -2.34
C TRP A 218 32.10 -3.37 -1.93
N LEU A 219 32.12 -3.66 -0.62
CA LEU A 219 32.20 -5.00 -0.05
C LEU A 219 31.02 -5.27 0.89
N GLN A 220 30.22 -6.26 0.58
CA GLN A 220 29.17 -6.81 1.41
C GLN A 220 29.66 -8.14 2.02
N GLU A 221 30.17 -8.07 3.24
CA GLU A 221 30.88 -9.17 3.91
C GLU A 221 29.94 -10.20 4.55
N ARG A 222 28.68 -9.82 4.81
CA ARG A 222 27.66 -10.72 5.32
C ARG A 222 26.74 -11.19 4.18
N PRO A 223 26.24 -12.46 4.24
CA PRO A 223 25.43 -13.00 3.16
C PRO A 223 24.09 -12.29 3.01
N HIS A 224 23.73 -12.00 1.77
CA HIS A 224 22.43 -11.48 1.37
C HIS A 224 21.99 -12.06 0.01
N PRO A 225 20.69 -12.03 -0.34
CA PRO A 225 20.21 -12.57 -1.61
C PRO A 225 20.42 -11.60 -2.79
N ALA A 226 20.30 -12.13 -4.01
CA ALA A 226 20.54 -11.38 -5.25
C ALA A 226 19.63 -10.16 -5.40
N TYR A 227 18.33 -10.26 -5.03
CA TYR A 227 17.37 -9.18 -5.22
C TYR A 227 17.67 -7.93 -4.39
N LEU A 228 18.50 -8.05 -3.34
CA LEU A 228 18.96 -6.94 -2.49
C LEU A 228 20.25 -6.28 -2.97
N ILE A 229 20.86 -6.78 -4.04
CA ILE A 229 22.04 -6.13 -4.65
C ILE A 229 21.57 -4.84 -5.32
N THR A 230 22.22 -3.73 -4.98
CA THR A 230 21.83 -2.42 -5.49
C THR A 230 22.97 -1.64 -6.10
N VAL A 231 22.60 -0.84 -7.08
CA VAL A 231 23.43 0.24 -7.64
C VAL A 231 22.54 1.49 -7.67
N ALA A 232 23.06 2.58 -7.12
CA ALA A 232 22.50 3.91 -7.33
C ALA A 232 23.65 4.85 -7.69
N ALA A 233 23.61 5.43 -8.89
CA ALA A 233 24.69 6.27 -9.39
C ALA A 233 24.15 7.56 -10.02
N GLY A 234 24.89 8.66 -9.84
CA GLY A 234 24.53 9.99 -10.32
C GLY A 234 25.27 11.07 -9.56
N GLU A 235 24.90 12.33 -9.80
CA GLU A 235 25.29 13.44 -8.94
C GLU A 235 24.31 13.51 -7.75
N PHE A 236 24.84 13.52 -6.52
CA PHE A 236 24.05 13.53 -5.30
C PHE A 236 24.58 14.52 -4.26
N ASP A 237 23.63 15.22 -3.59
CA ASP A 237 23.91 15.78 -2.28
C ASP A 237 24.02 14.66 -1.25
N GLU A 238 24.92 14.82 -0.28
CA GLU A 238 25.08 13.91 0.85
C GLU A 238 24.74 14.61 2.18
N VAL A 239 23.95 13.93 3.01
CA VAL A 239 23.70 14.32 4.40
C VAL A 239 24.16 13.19 5.30
N ARG A 240 24.98 13.49 6.33
CA ARG A 240 25.54 12.51 7.26
C ARG A 240 24.91 12.62 8.63
N ALA A 241 24.63 11.45 9.21
CA ALA A 241 24.18 11.26 10.58
C ALA A 241 24.87 10.02 11.18
N LYS A 242 24.57 9.69 12.42
CA LYS A 242 25.06 8.48 13.11
C LYS A 242 23.99 7.90 14.04
N ALA A 243 23.97 6.57 14.16
CA ALA A 243 23.25 5.84 15.18
C ALA A 243 24.27 4.97 15.96
N GLY A 244 24.69 5.42 17.12
CA GLY A 244 25.86 4.83 17.81
C GLY A 244 27.11 4.92 16.93
N ASP A 245 27.72 3.77 16.64
CA ASP A 245 28.90 3.68 15.76
C ASP A 245 28.54 3.51 14.27
N VAL A 246 27.26 3.29 13.94
CA VAL A 246 26.82 3.10 12.55
C VAL A 246 26.76 4.44 11.82
N ALA A 247 27.45 4.54 10.67
CA ALA A 247 27.33 5.67 9.78
C ALA A 247 25.95 5.63 9.07
N VAL A 248 25.19 6.73 9.17
CA VAL A 248 23.92 6.91 8.49
C VAL A 248 24.09 8.01 7.46
N GLN A 249 23.69 7.74 6.21
CA GLN A 249 23.93 8.63 5.08
C GLN A 249 22.66 8.77 4.25
N TYR A 250 22.33 9.99 3.82
CA TYR A 250 21.20 10.27 2.95
C TYR A 250 21.71 10.90 1.67
N TYR A 251 21.29 10.38 0.52
CA TYR A 251 21.66 10.85 -0.81
C TYR A 251 20.42 11.26 -1.59
N GLY A 252 20.52 12.33 -2.38
CA GLY A 252 19.45 12.80 -3.26
C GLY A 252 20.02 13.73 -4.30
N ALA A 253 19.24 14.09 -5.31
CA ALA A 253 19.66 14.99 -6.38
C ALA A 253 20.23 16.32 -5.82
N PRO A 254 21.13 17.01 -6.55
CA PRO A 254 21.70 18.28 -6.12
C PRO A 254 20.63 19.30 -5.69
N GLY A 255 20.85 19.98 -4.57
CA GLY A 255 19.94 20.96 -3.97
C GLY A 255 18.91 20.36 -2.99
N THR A 256 18.87 19.04 -2.79
CA THR A 256 17.85 18.38 -1.95
C THR A 256 18.27 18.15 -0.48
N ALA A 257 19.48 18.52 -0.08
CA ALA A 257 19.99 18.28 1.28
C ALA A 257 19.07 18.72 2.43
N PRO A 258 18.37 19.87 2.38
CA PRO A 258 17.40 20.25 3.42
C PRO A 258 16.19 19.31 3.47
N ALA A 259 15.67 18.87 2.30
CA ALA A 259 14.54 17.96 2.20
C ALA A 259 14.92 16.54 2.67
N LEU A 260 16.14 16.06 2.37
CA LEU A 260 16.69 14.81 2.88
C LEU A 260 16.69 14.76 4.42
N ARG A 261 17.12 15.88 5.07
CA ARG A 261 17.08 15.97 6.54
C ARG A 261 15.66 15.94 7.09
N ARG A 262 14.71 16.57 6.41
CA ARG A 262 13.30 16.56 6.81
C ARG A 262 12.67 15.18 6.66
N ALA A 263 12.91 14.53 5.55
CA ALA A 263 12.29 13.24 5.23
C ALA A 263 12.88 12.10 6.08
N PHE A 264 14.21 12.06 6.24
CA PHE A 264 14.90 10.87 6.79
C PHE A 264 15.61 11.11 8.14
N GLY A 265 15.51 12.31 8.71
CA GLY A 265 16.29 12.70 9.89
C GLY A 265 16.01 11.88 11.16
N ARG A 266 14.92 11.11 11.22
CA ARG A 266 14.59 10.22 12.36
C ARG A 266 15.19 8.83 12.26
N THR A 267 15.80 8.44 11.16
CA THR A 267 16.43 7.12 10.96
C THR A 267 17.32 6.67 12.13
N PRO A 268 18.20 7.52 12.73
CA PRO A 268 19.00 7.09 13.88
C PRO A 268 18.17 6.69 15.09
N ALA A 269 17.05 7.38 15.36
CA ALA A 269 16.17 7.03 16.47
C ALA A 269 15.44 5.71 16.22
N MET A 270 14.97 5.49 14.99
CA MET A 270 14.35 4.23 14.54
C MET A 270 15.32 3.06 14.69
N MET A 271 16.56 3.22 14.22
CA MET A 271 17.60 2.19 14.31
C MET A 271 17.91 1.79 15.76
N ASN A 272 18.06 2.77 16.64
CA ASN A 272 18.31 2.49 18.06
C ASN A 272 17.13 1.75 18.70
N PHE A 273 15.91 2.17 18.42
CA PHE A 273 14.70 1.53 18.91
C PHE A 273 14.59 0.08 18.44
N PHE A 274 14.79 -0.19 17.13
CA PHE A 274 14.72 -1.54 16.60
C PHE A 274 15.82 -2.44 17.17
N ALA A 275 17.06 -1.94 17.22
CA ALA A 275 18.17 -2.69 17.80
C ALA A 275 17.92 -3.08 19.28
N GLU A 276 17.35 -2.16 20.07
CA GLU A 276 16.97 -2.41 21.48
C GLU A 276 15.87 -3.48 21.58
N LYS A 277 14.79 -3.32 20.83
CA LYS A 277 13.63 -4.21 20.92
C LYS A 277 13.92 -5.61 20.39
N ILE A 278 14.58 -5.69 19.23
CA ILE A 278 14.99 -6.96 18.62
C ILE A 278 16.09 -7.64 19.44
N GLY A 279 16.87 -6.89 20.23
CA GLY A 279 18.00 -7.41 20.99
C GLY A 279 19.20 -7.83 20.11
N THR A 280 19.25 -7.33 18.89
CA THR A 280 20.33 -7.55 17.92
C THR A 280 20.73 -6.19 17.34
N PRO A 281 21.99 -5.76 17.52
CA PRO A 281 22.47 -4.51 16.92
C PRO A 281 22.22 -4.48 15.41
N TYR A 282 22.22 -3.28 14.85
CA TYR A 282 22.17 -3.12 13.40
C TYR A 282 23.28 -3.96 12.73
N PRO A 283 22.93 -4.87 11.79
CA PRO A 283 23.87 -5.93 11.42
C PRO A 283 24.87 -5.56 10.33
N TRP A 284 24.73 -4.40 9.66
CA TRP A 284 25.48 -4.05 8.46
C TRP A 284 26.51 -2.96 8.72
N ALA A 285 27.45 -2.77 7.80
CA ALA A 285 28.59 -1.86 7.96
C ALA A 285 28.21 -0.37 7.93
N LYS A 286 27.12 -0.01 7.28
CA LYS A 286 26.56 1.35 7.18
C LYS A 286 25.06 1.26 6.95
N TYR A 287 24.36 2.38 7.09
CA TYR A 287 23.02 2.54 6.52
C TYR A 287 22.98 3.76 5.61
N ALA A 288 22.68 3.55 4.34
CA ALA A 288 22.50 4.61 3.38
C ALA A 288 21.05 4.61 2.88
N THR A 289 20.47 5.79 2.70
CA THR A 289 19.20 6.01 2.00
C THR A 289 19.47 6.85 0.79
N VAL A 290 19.09 6.40 -0.41
CA VAL A 290 19.20 7.17 -1.64
C VAL A 290 17.83 7.45 -2.24
N ALA A 291 17.47 8.73 -2.38
CA ALA A 291 16.26 9.16 -3.06
C ALA A 291 16.54 9.33 -4.55
N VAL A 292 15.85 8.57 -5.39
CA VAL A 292 16.04 8.58 -6.85
C VAL A 292 14.76 8.97 -7.57
N ALA A 293 14.91 9.63 -8.70
CA ALA A 293 13.80 10.05 -9.54
C ALA A 293 13.12 8.85 -10.23
N ASP A 294 11.81 8.96 -10.37
CA ASP A 294 10.96 7.96 -11.06
C ASP A 294 11.04 6.55 -10.46
N PHE A 295 11.38 6.41 -9.19
CA PHE A 295 11.40 5.11 -8.54
C PHE A 295 10.02 4.46 -8.58
N ILE A 296 9.96 3.21 -8.99
CA ILE A 296 8.69 2.51 -9.26
C ILE A 296 7.91 2.12 -8.00
N PHE A 297 8.58 2.09 -6.83
CA PHE A 297 8.00 1.83 -5.51
C PHE A 297 8.13 3.04 -4.58
N GLY A 298 7.67 2.92 -3.35
CA GLY A 298 7.90 3.90 -2.30
C GLY A 298 9.32 3.80 -1.74
N GLY A 299 9.73 2.58 -1.42
CA GLY A 299 11.05 2.20 -0.93
C GLY A 299 11.47 0.83 -1.42
N MET A 300 12.71 0.46 -1.13
CA MET A 300 13.30 -0.86 -1.34
C MET A 300 14.43 -1.06 -0.35
N GLU A 301 14.35 -2.14 0.36
CA GLU A 301 15.19 -2.50 1.49
C GLU A 301 16.63 -2.92 1.15
N ASN A 302 17.15 -2.65 -0.01
CA ASN A 302 18.48 -3.11 -0.45
C ASN A 302 19.51 -3.06 0.70
N THR A 303 20.12 -4.18 1.00
CA THR A 303 20.96 -4.39 2.19
C THR A 303 21.95 -3.26 2.40
N SER A 304 21.85 -2.55 3.51
CA SER A 304 22.66 -1.41 3.92
C SER A 304 22.60 -0.16 3.02
N ALA A 305 21.77 -0.16 1.96
CA ALA A 305 21.71 0.90 0.96
C ALA A 305 20.28 1.01 0.38
N THR A 306 19.32 1.37 1.22
CA THR A 306 17.89 1.52 0.91
C THR A 306 17.67 2.54 -0.21
N THR A 307 16.88 2.17 -1.21
CA THR A 307 16.47 3.08 -2.28
C THR A 307 15.06 3.61 -1.98
N MET A 308 14.86 4.92 -2.12
CA MET A 308 13.58 5.59 -1.88
C MET A 308 13.14 6.41 -3.09
N THR A 309 11.83 6.63 -3.21
CA THR A 309 11.31 7.59 -4.17
C THR A 309 11.63 9.03 -3.74
N ASP A 310 12.01 9.86 -4.71
CA ASP A 310 12.25 11.30 -4.49
C ASP A 310 10.96 12.07 -4.12
N THR A 311 9.78 11.47 -4.34
CA THR A 311 8.48 12.06 -3.95
C THR A 311 8.30 12.20 -2.43
N LEU A 312 9.15 11.54 -1.63
CA LEU A 312 9.23 11.75 -0.17
C LEU A 312 9.91 13.06 0.21
N LEU A 313 10.73 13.61 -0.67
CA LEU A 313 11.44 14.86 -0.42
C LEU A 313 10.46 16.04 -0.50
N HIS A 314 10.31 16.76 0.58
CA HIS A 314 9.27 17.78 0.72
C HIS A 314 9.80 19.10 1.30
N ASP A 315 9.07 20.17 1.03
CA ASP A 315 9.31 21.49 1.59
C ASP A 315 8.74 21.64 3.02
N GLU A 316 8.99 22.78 3.65
CA GLU A 316 8.51 23.06 5.01
C GLU A 316 6.98 23.13 5.08
N ARG A 317 6.32 23.56 4.01
CA ARG A 317 4.87 23.71 3.98
C ARG A 317 4.15 22.35 3.93
N ALA A 318 4.74 21.37 3.23
CA ALA A 318 4.20 20.02 3.17
C ALA A 318 4.51 19.19 4.43
N HIS A 319 5.49 19.62 5.25
CA HIS A 319 6.04 18.80 6.33
C HIS A 319 5.00 18.31 7.34
N GLU A 320 4.05 19.16 7.76
CA GLU A 320 2.97 18.75 8.70
C GLU A 320 2.13 17.60 8.14
N ASP A 321 1.94 17.58 6.82
CA ASP A 321 1.08 16.62 6.14
C ASP A 321 1.77 15.31 5.78
N VAL A 322 3.07 15.33 5.45
CA VAL A 322 3.79 14.17 4.87
C VAL A 322 4.80 13.54 5.82
N LEU A 323 5.03 14.12 7.00
CA LEU A 323 6.02 13.59 7.95
C LEU A 323 5.68 12.16 8.40
N GLU A 324 4.41 11.88 8.72
CA GLU A 324 4.00 10.53 9.13
C GLU A 324 4.21 9.50 8.02
N PRO A 325 3.76 9.72 6.78
CA PRO A 325 4.10 8.85 5.67
C PRO A 325 5.60 8.64 5.44
N CYS A 326 6.41 9.70 5.58
CA CYS A 326 7.87 9.60 5.46
C CYS A 326 8.49 8.75 6.57
N ASP A 327 8.06 8.97 7.82
CA ASP A 327 8.52 8.18 8.95
C ASP A 327 8.11 6.71 8.81
N SER A 328 6.87 6.46 8.39
CA SER A 328 6.32 5.12 8.20
C SER A 328 7.16 4.32 7.19
N ILE A 329 7.34 4.82 5.98
CA ILE A 329 8.12 4.11 4.97
C ILE A 329 9.61 4.00 5.37
N THR A 330 10.17 5.02 6.00
CA THR A 330 11.56 4.98 6.47
C THR A 330 11.75 3.91 7.54
N ALA A 331 10.81 3.78 8.47
CA ALA A 331 10.82 2.75 9.51
C ALA A 331 10.61 1.35 8.91
N HIS A 332 9.72 1.21 7.93
CA HIS A 332 9.47 -0.02 7.19
C HIS A 332 10.76 -0.52 6.51
N GLU A 333 11.39 0.30 5.66
CA GLU A 333 12.62 -0.07 4.95
C GLU A 333 13.81 -0.33 5.90
N LEU A 334 13.86 0.38 7.02
CA LEU A 334 14.88 0.13 8.03
C LEU A 334 14.64 -1.19 8.78
N ALA A 335 13.39 -1.54 9.08
CA ALA A 335 13.05 -2.79 9.77
C ALA A 335 13.43 -4.02 8.93
N HIS A 336 13.34 -3.91 7.61
CA HIS A 336 13.80 -4.93 6.68
C HIS A 336 15.26 -5.30 6.85
N GLN A 337 16.10 -4.41 7.37
CA GLN A 337 17.52 -4.71 7.60
C GLN A 337 17.73 -5.88 8.58
N TRP A 338 16.68 -6.21 9.39
CA TRP A 338 16.60 -7.44 10.18
C TRP A 338 15.65 -8.45 9.52
N PHE A 339 14.41 -8.04 9.14
CA PHE A 339 13.37 -8.92 8.60
C PHE A 339 13.24 -8.75 7.07
N GLY A 340 14.00 -9.51 6.32
CA GLY A 340 14.16 -9.42 4.87
C GLY A 340 15.63 -9.60 4.49
N ASP A 341 16.52 -8.89 5.18
CA ASP A 341 17.95 -8.89 4.89
C ASP A 341 18.73 -9.87 5.78
N LEU A 342 18.69 -9.69 7.11
CA LEU A 342 19.39 -10.60 8.03
C LEU A 342 18.72 -11.98 8.06
N LEU A 343 17.39 -12.01 8.21
CA LEU A 343 16.53 -13.16 7.98
C LEU A 343 15.75 -12.93 6.69
N THR A 344 15.77 -13.86 5.75
CA THR A 344 15.09 -13.71 4.46
C THR A 344 14.10 -14.85 4.26
N CYS A 345 12.89 -14.59 3.77
CA CYS A 345 11.99 -15.66 3.37
C CYS A 345 12.65 -16.58 2.33
N ARG A 346 12.47 -17.90 2.47
CA ARG A 346 13.07 -18.87 1.52
C ARG A 346 12.44 -18.80 0.14
N GLU A 347 11.14 -18.49 0.11
CA GLU A 347 10.29 -18.45 -1.07
C GLU A 347 9.29 -17.31 -0.92
N TRP A 348 8.89 -16.73 -2.03
CA TRP A 348 7.96 -15.59 -2.02
C TRP A 348 6.58 -15.91 -1.45
N SER A 349 6.15 -17.17 -1.48
CA SER A 349 4.95 -17.63 -0.77
C SER A 349 4.99 -17.37 0.74
N HIS A 350 6.18 -17.21 1.32
CA HIS A 350 6.45 -16.86 2.71
C HIS A 350 6.94 -15.42 2.90
N GLY A 351 6.76 -14.56 1.89
CA GLY A 351 7.21 -13.17 1.88
C GLY A 351 6.69 -12.31 3.04
N TRP A 352 5.62 -12.73 3.72
CA TRP A 352 5.11 -12.06 4.90
C TRP A 352 6.13 -12.00 6.06
N LEU A 353 7.09 -12.94 6.10
CA LEU A 353 8.18 -12.92 7.08
C LEU A 353 9.14 -11.75 6.88
N ASN A 354 9.14 -11.14 5.68
CA ASN A 354 9.81 -9.88 5.39
C ASN A 354 8.82 -8.73 5.61
N GLU A 355 7.78 -8.66 4.83
CA GLU A 355 6.91 -7.49 4.65
C GLU A 355 5.97 -7.20 5.82
N SER A 356 5.34 -8.26 6.38
CA SER A 356 4.45 -8.06 7.52
C SER A 356 5.23 -7.62 8.76
N PHE A 357 6.46 -8.15 8.95
CA PHE A 357 7.33 -7.71 10.02
C PHE A 357 7.74 -6.25 9.85
N ALA A 358 8.15 -5.83 8.65
CA ALA A 358 8.51 -4.45 8.38
C ALA A 358 7.33 -3.50 8.61
N THR A 359 6.13 -3.85 8.12
CA THR A 359 4.89 -3.09 8.35
C THR A 359 4.51 -3.03 9.84
N TYR A 360 4.73 -4.11 10.59
CA TYR A 360 4.44 -4.11 12.02
C TYR A 360 5.48 -3.32 12.83
N PHE A 361 6.75 -3.38 12.46
CA PHE A 361 7.82 -2.64 13.13
C PHE A 361 7.73 -1.12 12.85
N ASP A 362 7.24 -0.72 11.67
CA ASP A 362 6.80 0.65 11.42
C ASP A 362 5.73 1.09 12.46
N ALA A 363 4.67 0.29 12.62
CA ALA A 363 3.63 0.57 13.63
C ALA A 363 4.19 0.60 15.07
N LEU A 364 5.16 -0.27 15.40
CA LEU A 364 5.82 -0.27 16.71
C LEU A 364 6.68 0.99 16.93
N PHE A 365 7.28 1.55 15.88
CA PHE A 365 7.94 2.85 15.99
C PHE A 365 6.93 3.98 16.24
N VAL A 366 5.73 3.92 15.64
CA VAL A 366 4.64 4.85 15.97
C VAL A 366 4.25 4.72 17.45
N GLU A 367 4.14 3.49 17.99
CA GLU A 367 3.90 3.26 19.43
C GLU A 367 4.96 3.96 20.31
N HIS A 368 6.23 3.76 19.95
CA HIS A 368 7.36 4.33 20.69
C HIS A 368 7.40 5.85 20.65
N HIS A 369 7.13 6.44 19.48
CA HIS A 369 7.33 7.87 19.25
C HIS A 369 6.08 8.72 19.51
N ARG A 370 4.87 8.16 19.29
CA ARG A 370 3.59 8.88 19.34
C ARG A 370 2.60 8.30 20.35
N GLY A 371 2.95 7.17 20.96
CA GLY A 371 2.16 6.52 21.99
C GLY A 371 1.10 5.56 21.48
N TRP A 372 0.41 4.96 22.46
CA TRP A 372 -0.53 3.86 22.27
C TRP A 372 -1.69 4.16 21.30
N ASP A 373 -2.37 5.28 21.47
CA ASP A 373 -3.54 5.61 20.64
C ASP A 373 -3.17 5.76 19.16
N ALA A 374 -2.02 6.38 18.86
CA ALA A 374 -1.52 6.52 17.49
C ALA A 374 -1.14 5.15 16.88
N PHE A 375 -0.52 4.29 17.66
CA PHE A 375 -0.23 2.90 17.27
C PHE A 375 -1.50 2.13 16.96
N ARG A 376 -2.50 2.16 17.86
CA ARG A 376 -3.79 1.46 17.64
C ARG A 376 -4.48 1.98 16.39
N TYR A 377 -4.40 3.28 16.13
CA TYR A 377 -4.96 3.86 14.91
C TYR A 377 -4.23 3.36 13.65
N ASN A 378 -2.89 3.26 13.67
CA ASN A 378 -2.12 2.68 12.56
C ASN A 378 -2.53 1.21 12.30
N VAL A 379 -2.64 0.39 13.34
CA VAL A 379 -3.08 -1.02 13.22
C VAL A 379 -4.52 -1.11 12.70
N LEU A 380 -5.43 -0.21 13.14
CA LEU A 380 -6.80 -0.13 12.60
C LEU A 380 -6.78 0.16 11.10
N GLN A 381 -5.96 1.12 10.66
CA GLN A 381 -5.84 1.48 9.25
C GLN A 381 -5.34 0.29 8.40
N ASN A 382 -4.33 -0.44 8.87
CA ASN A 382 -3.86 -1.66 8.22
C ASN A 382 -4.99 -2.70 8.11
N GLY A 383 -5.73 -2.90 9.20
CA GLY A 383 -6.90 -3.80 9.19
C GLY A 383 -7.96 -3.38 8.16
N GLU A 384 -8.25 -2.10 8.04
CA GLU A 384 -9.23 -1.56 7.09
C GLU A 384 -8.80 -1.71 5.63
N LEU A 385 -7.52 -1.46 5.32
CA LEU A 385 -6.97 -1.67 3.99
C LEU A 385 -7.10 -3.14 3.56
N TYR A 386 -6.75 -4.06 4.45
CA TYR A 386 -6.97 -5.49 4.21
C TYR A 386 -8.45 -5.81 4.01
N LEU A 387 -9.35 -5.35 4.92
CA LEU A 387 -10.78 -5.61 4.82
C LEU A 387 -11.38 -5.08 3.51
N GLN A 388 -10.90 -3.94 3.04
CA GLN A 388 -11.31 -3.40 1.75
C GLN A 388 -10.92 -4.33 0.61
N GLU A 389 -9.66 -4.77 0.51
CA GLU A 389 -9.22 -5.68 -0.55
C GLU A 389 -9.93 -7.03 -0.45
N ASP A 390 -10.05 -7.61 0.75
CA ASP A 390 -10.74 -8.88 1.00
C ASP A 390 -12.22 -8.83 0.56
N THR A 391 -12.85 -7.66 0.64
CA THR A 391 -14.26 -7.48 0.30
C THR A 391 -14.46 -7.16 -1.19
N THR A 392 -13.60 -6.31 -1.76
CA THR A 392 -13.81 -5.74 -3.11
C THR A 392 -13.02 -6.42 -4.21
N SER A 393 -11.94 -7.13 -3.86
CA SER A 393 -11.06 -7.77 -4.83
C SER A 393 -11.06 -9.28 -4.67
N TYR A 394 -10.27 -9.81 -3.78
CA TYR A 394 -10.15 -11.26 -3.56
C TYR A 394 -9.77 -11.58 -2.12
N ARG A 395 -9.95 -12.84 -1.75
CA ARG A 395 -9.52 -13.42 -0.47
C ARG A 395 -8.46 -14.49 -0.72
N ARG A 396 -7.41 -14.50 0.10
CA ARG A 396 -6.40 -15.56 0.15
C ARG A 396 -5.80 -15.70 1.55
N PRO A 397 -5.13 -16.82 1.87
CA PRO A 397 -4.30 -16.92 3.08
C PRO A 397 -3.08 -15.99 2.98
N ILE A 398 -2.41 -15.72 4.10
CA ILE A 398 -1.14 -14.98 4.11
C ILE A 398 -0.08 -15.75 3.31
N VAL A 399 0.06 -17.04 3.59
CA VAL A 399 0.95 -17.93 2.83
C VAL A 399 0.17 -18.55 1.67
N GLU A 400 0.55 -18.18 0.45
CA GLU A 400 -0.08 -18.64 -0.79
C GLU A 400 1.00 -18.98 -1.81
N ASN A 401 0.96 -20.18 -2.36
CA ASN A 401 1.93 -20.65 -3.34
C ASN A 401 1.36 -20.87 -4.76
N VAL A 402 0.09 -20.53 -4.99
CA VAL A 402 -0.52 -20.61 -6.32
C VAL A 402 -0.63 -19.21 -6.90
N TYR A 403 0.32 -18.87 -7.73
CA TYR A 403 0.40 -17.57 -8.43
C TYR A 403 1.14 -17.75 -9.76
N ARG A 404 1.08 -16.74 -10.64
CA ARG A 404 1.79 -16.76 -11.92
C ARG A 404 3.13 -16.06 -11.84
N ASP A 405 3.17 -14.91 -11.19
CA ASP A 405 4.37 -14.09 -11.03
C ASP A 405 4.56 -13.85 -9.52
N PRO A 406 5.79 -13.92 -8.98
CA PRO A 406 6.03 -13.67 -7.56
C PRO A 406 5.44 -12.35 -7.04
N ILE A 407 5.41 -11.31 -7.85
CA ILE A 407 4.85 -10.01 -7.48
C ILE A 407 3.33 -10.05 -7.23
N ASP A 408 2.62 -11.11 -7.68
CA ASP A 408 1.17 -11.26 -7.46
C ASP A 408 0.80 -11.40 -5.97
N VAL A 409 1.73 -11.89 -5.13
CA VAL A 409 1.50 -12.04 -3.68
C VAL A 409 1.86 -10.80 -2.88
N PHE A 410 2.39 -9.73 -3.49
CA PHE A 410 2.72 -8.48 -2.81
C PHE A 410 1.48 -7.56 -2.75
N ASP A 411 0.56 -7.88 -1.86
CA ASP A 411 -0.77 -7.27 -1.70
C ASP A 411 -1.10 -6.98 -0.23
N ARG A 412 -2.32 -6.52 0.06
CA ARG A 412 -2.77 -6.20 1.41
C ARG A 412 -2.84 -7.41 2.36
N HIS A 413 -2.88 -8.62 1.81
CA HIS A 413 -2.81 -9.85 2.61
C HIS A 413 -1.38 -10.09 3.13
N LEU A 414 -0.38 -9.76 2.31
CA LEU A 414 1.04 -9.92 2.67
C LEU A 414 1.49 -8.86 3.68
N TYR A 415 1.14 -7.59 3.46
CA TYR A 415 1.61 -6.45 4.25
C TYR A 415 0.70 -6.19 5.45
N GLU A 416 -0.48 -5.65 5.21
CA GLU A 416 -1.35 -5.12 6.24
C GLU A 416 -2.01 -6.21 7.09
N ARG A 417 -2.58 -7.25 6.45
CA ARG A 417 -3.16 -8.37 7.20
C ARG A 417 -2.11 -9.05 8.05
N GLY A 418 -0.92 -9.30 7.47
CA GLY A 418 0.16 -9.95 8.20
C GLY A 418 0.63 -9.12 9.39
N SER A 419 0.75 -7.79 9.25
CA SER A 419 1.05 -6.86 10.34
C SER A 419 0.01 -6.94 11.47
N VAL A 420 -1.28 -6.92 11.14
CA VAL A 420 -2.36 -7.06 12.14
C VAL A 420 -2.32 -8.43 12.82
N VAL A 421 -2.01 -9.49 12.09
CA VAL A 421 -1.85 -10.84 12.67
C VAL A 421 -0.66 -10.90 13.62
N LEU A 422 0.45 -10.20 13.35
CA LEU A 422 1.58 -10.08 14.29
C LEU A 422 1.17 -9.30 15.55
N ASP A 423 0.36 -8.24 15.45
CA ASP A 423 -0.19 -7.54 16.60
C ASP A 423 -1.12 -8.45 17.43
N MET A 424 -1.97 -9.24 16.77
CA MET A 424 -2.80 -10.24 17.45
C MET A 424 -1.97 -11.31 18.14
N LEU A 425 -0.86 -11.72 17.56
CA LEU A 425 0.08 -12.67 18.17
C LEU A 425 0.71 -12.05 19.44
N ARG A 426 1.15 -10.77 19.39
CA ARG A 426 1.62 -10.02 20.56
C ARG A 426 0.53 -9.93 21.63
N TYR A 427 -0.72 -9.68 21.26
CA TYR A 427 -1.85 -9.64 22.18
C TYR A 427 -2.07 -10.98 22.88
N ASN A 428 -1.97 -12.10 22.16
CA ASN A 428 -2.14 -13.44 22.71
C ASN A 428 -1.00 -13.86 23.65
N LEU A 429 0.22 -13.47 23.35
CA LEU A 429 1.41 -13.82 24.13
C LEU A 429 1.64 -12.87 25.31
N GLY A 430 1.26 -11.61 25.18
CA GLY A 430 1.70 -10.51 26.03
C GLY A 430 3.11 -10.04 25.65
N ASP A 431 3.43 -8.81 26.02
CA ASP A 431 4.68 -8.12 25.61
C ASP A 431 5.95 -8.88 25.98
N GLU A 432 6.02 -9.44 27.20
CA GLU A 432 7.22 -10.13 27.67
C GLU A 432 7.55 -11.35 26.79
N LEU A 433 6.58 -12.23 26.58
CA LEU A 433 6.77 -13.44 25.77
C LEU A 433 6.93 -13.11 24.29
N TRP A 434 6.22 -12.11 23.78
CA TRP A 434 6.39 -11.63 22.42
C TRP A 434 7.84 -11.21 22.14
N TRP A 435 8.40 -10.34 22.98
CA TRP A 435 9.77 -9.87 22.76
C TRP A 435 10.81 -10.96 22.98
N ALA A 436 10.57 -11.89 23.91
CA ALA A 436 11.42 -13.07 24.07
C ALA A 436 11.43 -13.94 22.81
N ALA A 437 10.27 -14.17 22.22
CA ALA A 437 10.11 -14.96 21.00
C ALA A 437 10.79 -14.29 19.78
N ILE A 438 10.61 -12.98 19.60
CA ILE A 438 11.22 -12.23 18.50
C ILE A 438 12.75 -12.24 18.60
N ARG A 439 13.29 -12.00 19.78
CA ARG A 439 14.74 -12.08 20.01
C ARG A 439 15.30 -13.47 19.73
N HIS A 440 14.62 -14.51 20.18
CA HIS A 440 15.01 -15.89 19.92
C HIS A 440 14.97 -16.21 18.42
N TYR A 441 13.90 -15.81 17.72
CA TYR A 441 13.74 -16.01 16.29
C TYR A 441 14.88 -15.38 15.50
N VAL A 442 15.20 -14.09 15.78
CA VAL A 442 16.25 -13.37 15.08
C VAL A 442 17.64 -13.99 15.39
N GLN A 443 17.96 -14.28 16.66
CA GLN A 443 19.25 -14.87 17.03
C GLN A 443 19.46 -16.25 16.42
N LYS A 444 18.42 -17.09 16.38
CA LYS A 444 18.48 -18.46 15.86
C LYS A 444 18.66 -18.50 14.34
N HIS A 445 18.05 -17.56 13.64
CA HIS A 445 17.95 -17.57 12.18
C HIS A 445 18.75 -16.45 11.49
N ALA A 446 19.58 -15.70 12.22
CA ALA A 446 20.47 -14.69 11.62
C ALA A 446 21.25 -15.26 10.43
N GLU A 447 21.31 -14.52 9.31
CA GLU A 447 21.98 -14.86 8.06
C GLU A 447 21.38 -16.07 7.30
N LYS A 448 20.22 -16.58 7.73
CA LYS A 448 19.56 -17.75 7.12
C LYS A 448 18.33 -17.35 6.32
N ASP A 449 17.92 -18.30 5.48
CA ASP A 449 16.60 -18.31 4.88
C ASP A 449 15.58 -19.00 5.82
N VAL A 450 14.35 -18.51 5.86
CA VAL A 450 13.31 -18.92 6.81
C VAL A 450 11.97 -19.20 6.12
N LEU A 451 11.19 -20.09 6.74
CA LEU A 451 9.81 -20.40 6.41
C LEU A 451 8.89 -20.04 7.59
N THR A 452 7.60 -19.96 7.35
CA THR A 452 6.59 -19.71 8.40
C THR A 452 6.70 -20.67 9.59
N HIS A 453 7.01 -21.93 9.33
CA HIS A 453 7.21 -22.92 10.40
C HIS A 453 8.46 -22.64 11.26
N ASP A 454 9.46 -21.96 10.73
CA ASP A 454 10.65 -21.57 11.52
C ASP A 454 10.29 -20.48 12.52
N LEU A 455 9.44 -19.53 12.15
CA LEU A 455 8.88 -18.53 13.06
C LEU A 455 8.00 -19.20 14.14
N GLN A 456 7.04 -20.05 13.72
CA GLN A 456 6.16 -20.77 14.65
C GLN A 456 6.99 -21.54 15.70
N ARG A 457 7.95 -22.33 15.25
CA ARG A 457 8.83 -23.13 16.11
C ARG A 457 9.66 -22.26 17.06
N ALA A 458 10.20 -21.14 16.57
CA ALA A 458 10.96 -20.23 17.42
C ALA A 458 10.11 -19.61 18.54
N ILE A 459 8.83 -19.29 18.24
CA ILE A 459 7.88 -18.82 19.26
C ILE A 459 7.60 -19.92 20.28
N GLU A 460 7.33 -21.14 19.84
CA GLU A 460 7.05 -22.29 20.73
C GLU A 460 8.24 -22.62 21.64
N GLU A 461 9.45 -22.58 21.09
CA GLU A 461 10.69 -22.79 21.85
C GLU A 461 10.92 -21.71 22.93
N ALA A 462 10.66 -20.46 22.59
CA ALA A 462 10.90 -19.34 23.50
C ALA A 462 9.83 -19.21 24.58
N THR A 463 8.60 -19.63 24.28
CA THR A 463 7.43 -19.35 25.15
C THR A 463 6.82 -20.57 25.81
N GLY A 464 7.11 -21.79 25.30
CA GLY A 464 6.44 -23.04 25.70
C GLY A 464 4.95 -23.09 25.30
N ARG A 465 4.45 -22.17 24.47
CA ARG A 465 3.06 -22.10 24.00
C ARG A 465 2.90 -22.87 22.70
N ASN A 466 1.88 -23.71 22.57
CA ASN A 466 1.51 -24.30 21.29
C ASN A 466 0.85 -23.25 20.41
N MET A 467 1.34 -23.05 19.20
CA MET A 467 0.88 -22.04 18.25
C MET A 467 0.15 -22.64 17.03
N ASP A 468 -0.05 -23.95 16.96
CA ASP A 468 -0.69 -24.61 15.81
C ASP A 468 -2.06 -24.00 15.48
N GLY A 469 -2.91 -23.83 16.49
CA GLY A 469 -4.25 -23.28 16.33
C GLY A 469 -4.23 -21.82 15.84
N PHE A 470 -3.28 -21.01 16.31
CA PHE A 470 -3.15 -19.64 15.87
C PHE A 470 -2.70 -19.56 14.39
N PHE A 471 -1.63 -20.26 14.02
CA PHE A 471 -1.13 -20.24 12.64
C PHE A 471 -2.13 -20.89 11.67
N ALA A 472 -2.80 -21.97 12.07
CA ALA A 472 -3.80 -22.65 11.23
C ALA A 472 -4.93 -21.70 10.81
N GLN A 473 -5.45 -20.88 11.74
CA GLN A 473 -6.60 -20.02 11.45
C GLN A 473 -6.24 -18.65 10.87
N TRP A 474 -5.06 -18.08 11.19
CA TRP A 474 -4.73 -16.72 10.82
C TRP A 474 -3.71 -16.60 9.68
N VAL A 475 -2.83 -17.62 9.51
CA VAL A 475 -1.74 -17.58 8.52
C VAL A 475 -2.03 -18.47 7.32
N TRP A 476 -2.48 -19.72 7.58
CA TRP A 476 -2.72 -20.74 6.55
C TRP A 476 -4.11 -20.69 5.93
N LYS A 477 -5.03 -19.90 6.48
CA LYS A 477 -6.36 -19.65 5.94
C LYS A 477 -6.62 -18.18 5.73
N GLY A 478 -7.50 -17.87 4.77
CA GLY A 478 -7.95 -16.53 4.45
C GLY A 478 -9.05 -16.04 5.40
N GLY A 479 -9.45 -14.78 5.24
CA GLY A 479 -10.61 -14.19 5.92
C GLY A 479 -10.37 -13.79 7.36
N HIS A 480 -11.47 -13.46 8.03
CA HIS A 480 -11.54 -12.92 9.39
C HIS A 480 -12.91 -13.27 9.99
N PRO A 481 -13.07 -13.26 11.32
CA PRO A 481 -14.38 -13.43 11.95
C PRO A 481 -15.30 -12.24 11.67
N GLU A 482 -16.56 -12.55 11.36
CA GLU A 482 -17.64 -11.59 11.25
C GLU A 482 -18.53 -11.75 12.48
N PHE A 483 -18.41 -10.80 13.43
CA PHE A 483 -19.16 -10.86 14.67
C PHE A 483 -20.45 -10.06 14.59
N LYS A 484 -21.55 -10.67 15.09
CA LYS A 484 -22.76 -9.97 15.52
C LYS A 484 -22.83 -9.98 17.03
N ALA A 485 -22.91 -8.77 17.63
CA ALA A 485 -22.99 -8.60 19.07
C ALA A 485 -24.38 -8.12 19.51
N THR A 486 -24.83 -8.58 20.69
CA THR A 486 -26.04 -8.12 21.36
C THR A 486 -25.72 -7.76 22.80
N TYR A 487 -26.51 -6.86 23.36
CA TYR A 487 -26.39 -6.44 24.76
C TYR A 487 -27.77 -6.36 25.43
N ALA A 488 -27.85 -6.84 26.67
CA ALA A 488 -29.03 -6.69 27.50
C ALA A 488 -28.63 -6.40 28.96
N TRP A 489 -29.40 -5.58 29.65
CA TRP A 489 -29.25 -5.26 31.07
C TRP A 489 -30.44 -5.74 31.88
N ASP A 490 -30.19 -6.52 32.95
CA ASP A 490 -31.19 -6.87 33.94
C ASP A 490 -30.97 -6.01 35.19
N ALA A 491 -31.85 -5.01 35.36
CA ALA A 491 -31.75 -4.06 36.46
C ALA A 491 -32.08 -4.70 37.82
N LYS A 492 -32.83 -5.82 37.88
CA LYS A 492 -33.17 -6.49 39.14
C LYS A 492 -32.00 -7.34 39.66
N GLN A 493 -31.30 -7.97 38.76
CA GLN A 493 -30.18 -8.87 39.10
C GLN A 493 -28.82 -8.18 39.01
N HIS A 494 -28.77 -6.95 38.49
CA HIS A 494 -27.51 -6.25 38.16
C HIS A 494 -26.61 -7.07 37.21
N LEU A 495 -27.21 -7.66 36.18
CA LEU A 495 -26.51 -8.48 35.20
C LEU A 495 -26.52 -7.83 33.82
N ALA A 496 -25.32 -7.70 33.24
CA ALA A 496 -25.11 -7.38 31.84
C ALA A 496 -24.90 -8.69 31.06
N THR A 497 -25.66 -8.91 30.02
CA THR A 497 -25.48 -10.05 29.11
C THR A 497 -25.00 -9.55 27.77
N VAL A 498 -23.87 -10.07 27.28
CA VAL A 498 -23.31 -9.81 25.95
C VAL A 498 -23.32 -11.08 25.15
N GLY A 499 -24.07 -11.10 24.06
CA GLY A 499 -24.06 -12.16 23.07
C GLY A 499 -23.05 -11.86 21.97
N LEU A 500 -22.23 -12.84 21.58
CA LEU A 500 -21.36 -12.79 20.41
C LEU A 500 -21.64 -13.98 19.51
N THR A 501 -21.90 -13.74 18.23
CA THR A 501 -22.15 -14.78 17.23
C THR A 501 -21.26 -14.53 16.03
N GLN A 502 -20.56 -15.55 15.57
CA GLN A 502 -19.79 -15.56 14.31
C GLN A 502 -20.74 -15.86 13.15
N THR A 503 -20.76 -14.97 12.14
CA THR A 503 -21.75 -15.02 11.04
C THR A 503 -21.13 -15.30 9.67
N GLN A 504 -19.81 -15.41 9.58
CA GLN A 504 -19.13 -15.72 8.31
C GLN A 504 -19.58 -17.08 7.75
N THR A 505 -19.79 -17.15 6.43
CA THR A 505 -20.11 -18.40 5.76
C THR A 505 -18.82 -19.21 5.55
N PRO A 506 -18.70 -20.40 6.14
CA PRO A 506 -17.52 -21.24 5.98
C PRO A 506 -17.34 -21.70 4.52
N ASP A 507 -16.10 -21.70 4.07
CA ASP A 507 -15.66 -22.34 2.83
C ASP A 507 -14.32 -23.08 3.06
N GLU A 508 -13.77 -23.74 2.04
CA GLU A 508 -12.51 -24.48 2.17
C GLU A 508 -11.31 -23.60 2.55
N THR A 509 -11.36 -22.32 2.20
CA THR A 509 -10.27 -21.34 2.39
C THR A 509 -10.42 -20.53 3.69
N LEU A 510 -11.59 -20.55 4.32
CA LEU A 510 -11.95 -19.77 5.49
C LEU A 510 -11.97 -20.62 6.77
N THR A 511 -11.57 -20.05 7.88
CA THR A 511 -11.75 -20.64 9.21
C THR A 511 -13.25 -20.62 9.56
N SER A 512 -13.81 -21.79 9.86
CA SER A 512 -15.23 -21.93 10.16
C SER A 512 -15.62 -21.24 11.48
N ILE A 513 -14.81 -21.43 12.52
CA ILE A 513 -14.96 -20.84 13.84
C ILE A 513 -13.60 -20.34 14.28
N TYR A 514 -13.47 -19.05 14.45
CA TYR A 514 -12.26 -18.45 14.99
C TYR A 514 -12.24 -18.58 16.51
N GLN A 515 -11.09 -18.97 17.04
CA GLN A 515 -10.83 -19.01 18.47
C GLN A 515 -9.91 -17.84 18.82
N THR A 516 -10.42 -16.90 19.64
CA THR A 516 -9.68 -15.66 19.94
C THR A 516 -10.17 -15.05 21.25
N PRO A 517 -9.28 -14.41 22.05
CA PRO A 517 -9.70 -13.56 23.14
C PRO A 517 -10.38 -12.30 22.60
N ILE A 518 -11.45 -11.86 23.24
CA ILE A 518 -12.14 -10.60 22.98
C ILE A 518 -12.27 -9.82 24.30
N GLU A 519 -11.93 -8.55 24.29
CA GLU A 519 -12.17 -7.69 25.44
C GLU A 519 -13.58 -7.06 25.36
N ILE A 520 -14.28 -7.07 26.48
CA ILE A 520 -15.57 -6.40 26.65
C ILE A 520 -15.41 -5.32 27.73
N GLY A 521 -15.68 -4.07 27.38
CA GLY A 521 -15.57 -2.92 28.25
C GLY A 521 -16.95 -2.40 28.69
N PHE A 522 -17.08 -2.00 29.94
CA PHE A 522 -18.28 -1.37 30.51
C PHE A 522 -17.92 -0.05 31.20
N MET A 523 -18.59 1.03 30.86
CA MET A 523 -18.48 2.28 31.60
C MET A 523 -19.54 2.32 32.70
N VAL A 524 -19.15 2.13 33.95
CA VAL A 524 -20.05 2.05 35.12
C VAL A 524 -19.62 3.07 36.16
N GLY A 525 -20.52 4.01 36.48
CA GLY A 525 -20.24 5.02 37.52
C GLY A 525 -18.96 5.85 37.24
N GLY A 526 -18.65 6.12 35.98
CA GLY A 526 -17.49 6.88 35.57
C GLY A 526 -16.18 6.08 35.57
N LYS A 527 -16.21 4.75 35.77
CA LYS A 527 -15.08 3.83 35.69
C LYS A 527 -15.25 2.88 34.51
N PHE A 528 -14.18 2.65 33.78
CA PHE A 528 -14.16 1.69 32.67
C PHE A 528 -13.66 0.34 33.18
N GLU A 529 -14.56 -0.65 33.23
CA GLU A 529 -14.27 -2.02 33.63
C GLU A 529 -14.01 -2.88 32.41
N ARG A 530 -12.93 -3.68 32.40
CA ARG A 530 -12.53 -4.55 31.28
C ARG A 530 -12.61 -6.02 31.66
N HIS A 531 -13.15 -6.82 30.77
CA HIS A 531 -13.27 -8.28 30.90
C HIS A 531 -12.81 -8.94 29.62
N THR A 532 -11.82 -9.81 29.71
CA THR A 532 -11.37 -10.63 28.58
C THR A 532 -12.13 -11.96 28.59
N VAL A 533 -12.82 -12.26 27.49
CA VAL A 533 -13.55 -13.51 27.27
C VAL A 533 -12.91 -14.31 26.16
N GLN A 534 -13.03 -15.65 26.20
CA GLN A 534 -12.56 -16.52 25.13
C GLN A 534 -13.73 -16.88 24.23
N VAL A 535 -13.63 -16.51 22.96
CA VAL A 535 -14.54 -16.97 21.91
C VAL A 535 -13.96 -18.26 21.35
N THR A 536 -14.71 -19.36 21.44
CA THR A 536 -14.30 -20.71 21.01
C THR A 536 -15.34 -21.41 20.18
N GLU A 537 -16.56 -20.87 20.11
CA GLU A 537 -17.73 -21.46 19.45
C GLU A 537 -18.40 -20.45 18.50
N ALA A 538 -19.34 -20.91 17.70
CA ALA A 538 -20.11 -20.09 16.78
C ALA A 538 -20.94 -19.01 17.50
N ALA A 539 -21.39 -19.29 18.74
CA ALA A 539 -22.16 -18.33 19.53
C ALA A 539 -21.86 -18.46 21.03
N HIS A 540 -21.71 -17.34 21.69
CA HIS A 540 -21.53 -17.25 23.12
C HIS A 540 -22.51 -16.26 23.74
N SER A 541 -22.85 -16.49 25.03
CA SER A 541 -23.55 -15.54 25.89
C SER A 541 -22.75 -15.35 27.17
N PHE A 542 -22.13 -14.19 27.33
CA PHE A 542 -21.31 -13.83 28.48
C PHE A 542 -22.13 -12.99 29.45
N VAL A 543 -22.09 -13.32 30.76
CA VAL A 543 -22.85 -12.65 31.79
C VAL A 543 -21.90 -12.01 32.80
N PHE A 544 -22.11 -10.71 33.08
CA PHE A 544 -21.26 -9.92 33.96
C PHE A 544 -22.12 -9.28 35.05
N ARG A 545 -21.68 -9.40 36.31
CA ARG A 545 -22.31 -8.68 37.40
C ARG A 545 -21.67 -7.29 37.54
N LEU A 546 -22.48 -6.26 37.37
CA LEU A 546 -22.04 -4.85 37.47
C LEU A 546 -22.74 -4.16 38.65
N THR A 547 -22.13 -3.09 39.16
CA THR A 547 -22.68 -2.33 40.30
C THR A 547 -23.88 -1.48 39.92
N ALA A 548 -24.00 -1.07 38.64
CA ALA A 548 -25.11 -0.33 38.07
C ALA A 548 -25.19 -0.57 36.55
N GLU A 549 -26.26 -0.08 35.94
CA GLU A 549 -26.38 -0.09 34.46
C GLU A 549 -25.23 0.70 33.84
N PRO A 550 -24.47 0.11 32.89
CA PRO A 550 -23.38 0.82 32.25
C PRO A 550 -23.89 1.97 31.36
N GLU A 551 -23.15 3.07 31.35
CA GLU A 551 -23.41 4.20 30.45
C GLU A 551 -23.25 3.75 28.98
N PHE A 552 -22.32 2.86 28.73
CA PHE A 552 -22.16 2.18 27.45
C PHE A 552 -21.38 0.87 27.61
N VAL A 553 -21.49 0.04 26.56
CA VAL A 553 -20.72 -1.20 26.37
C VAL A 553 -19.83 -1.05 25.14
N SER A 554 -18.60 -1.52 25.20
CA SER A 554 -17.62 -1.53 24.11
C SER A 554 -17.14 -2.96 23.87
N ILE A 555 -17.17 -3.43 22.62
CA ILE A 555 -16.67 -4.74 22.23
C ILE A 555 -15.32 -4.54 21.54
N ASP A 556 -14.27 -5.15 22.09
CA ASP A 556 -12.88 -4.96 21.65
C ASP A 556 -12.50 -3.47 21.53
N PRO A 557 -12.57 -2.71 22.65
CA PRO A 557 -12.47 -1.26 22.64
C PRO A 557 -11.15 -0.74 22.04
N ALA A 558 -10.07 -1.47 22.19
CA ALA A 558 -8.77 -1.13 21.61
C ALA A 558 -8.57 -1.70 20.18
N GLY A 559 -9.55 -2.41 19.61
CA GLY A 559 -9.44 -2.99 18.27
C GLY A 559 -8.31 -4.02 18.12
N ARG A 560 -8.16 -4.91 19.12
CA ARG A 560 -7.03 -5.87 19.17
C ARG A 560 -7.19 -7.08 18.23
N VAL A 561 -8.41 -7.34 17.76
CA VAL A 561 -8.71 -8.50 16.91
C VAL A 561 -9.18 -8.05 15.54
N LEU A 562 -8.56 -8.57 14.50
CA LEU A 562 -9.01 -8.38 13.12
C LEU A 562 -10.40 -8.99 12.94
N LYS A 563 -11.41 -8.17 12.65
CA LYS A 563 -12.81 -8.59 12.55
C LYS A 563 -13.67 -7.57 11.82
N THR A 564 -14.84 -7.99 11.40
CA THR A 564 -15.99 -7.08 11.27
C THR A 564 -16.93 -7.26 12.46
N LEU A 565 -17.62 -6.18 12.86
CA LEU A 565 -18.51 -6.17 14.01
C LEU A 565 -19.83 -5.46 13.70
N ASP A 566 -20.93 -6.20 13.82
CA ASP A 566 -22.28 -5.65 13.81
C ASP A 566 -22.78 -5.54 15.26
N PHE A 567 -22.75 -4.31 15.80
CA PHE A 567 -23.17 -4.01 17.16
C PHE A 567 -23.91 -2.66 17.23
N ALA A 568 -25.18 -2.69 17.60
CA ALA A 568 -26.06 -1.54 17.65
C ALA A 568 -26.64 -1.31 19.07
N PRO A 569 -25.85 -0.77 20.02
CA PRO A 569 -26.28 -0.58 21.41
C PRO A 569 -27.26 0.59 21.61
N GLY A 570 -27.58 1.35 20.55
CA GLY A 570 -28.49 2.51 20.59
C GLY A 570 -27.74 3.85 20.67
N ALA A 571 -28.40 4.91 20.16
CA ALA A 571 -27.79 6.24 20.00
C ALA A 571 -27.24 6.83 21.30
N LYS A 572 -27.93 6.64 22.42
CA LYS A 572 -27.51 7.17 23.74
C LYS A 572 -26.17 6.59 24.19
N GLN A 573 -25.99 5.27 24.08
CA GLN A 573 -24.75 4.60 24.43
C GLN A 573 -23.62 4.98 23.46
N LEU A 574 -23.90 5.05 22.15
CA LEU A 574 -22.93 5.48 21.16
C LEU A 574 -22.45 6.93 21.40
N ALA A 575 -23.36 7.85 21.74
CA ALA A 575 -22.99 9.22 22.07
C ALA A 575 -22.12 9.30 23.35
N ALA A 576 -22.41 8.48 24.35
CA ALA A 576 -21.58 8.37 25.56
C ALA A 576 -20.18 7.78 25.22
N ARG A 577 -20.11 6.77 24.32
CA ARG A 577 -18.83 6.20 23.86
C ARG A 577 -17.97 7.22 23.13
N VAL A 578 -18.51 7.97 22.18
CA VAL A 578 -17.76 9.02 21.46
C VAL A 578 -17.15 10.03 22.44
N ALA A 579 -17.85 10.34 23.55
CA ALA A 579 -17.40 11.34 24.51
C ALA A 579 -16.45 10.78 25.58
N LYS A 580 -16.56 9.48 25.94
CA LYS A 580 -15.98 8.97 27.20
C LYS A 580 -15.24 7.63 27.06
N ASP A 581 -15.28 6.95 25.91
CA ASP A 581 -14.52 5.70 25.75
C ASP A 581 -13.03 6.03 25.94
N PRO A 582 -12.31 5.38 26.86
CA PRO A 582 -10.89 5.67 27.09
C PRO A 582 -10.03 5.33 25.86
N GLU A 583 -10.47 4.39 25.00
CA GLU A 583 -9.75 3.99 23.80
C GLU A 583 -10.15 4.84 22.59
N ALA A 584 -9.18 5.36 21.87
CA ALA A 584 -9.41 6.13 20.65
C ALA A 584 -10.20 5.33 19.60
N ILE A 585 -9.91 4.04 19.47
CA ILE A 585 -10.61 3.15 18.53
C ILE A 585 -12.08 2.99 18.92
N GLY A 586 -12.37 2.86 20.20
CA GLY A 586 -13.76 2.83 20.72
C GLY A 586 -14.53 4.09 20.37
N ARG A 587 -13.91 5.28 20.44
CA ARG A 587 -14.52 6.56 20.04
C ARG A 587 -14.75 6.64 18.54
N ILE A 588 -13.81 6.16 17.72
CA ILE A 588 -13.92 6.11 16.25
C ILE A 588 -15.08 5.19 15.84
N ASP A 589 -15.14 3.98 16.39
CA ASP A 589 -16.19 3.00 16.08
C ASP A 589 -17.57 3.54 16.45
N ALA A 590 -17.69 4.19 17.61
CA ALA A 590 -18.93 4.82 18.06
C ALA A 590 -19.35 5.98 17.14
N ALA A 591 -18.40 6.80 16.67
CA ALA A 591 -18.69 7.87 15.73
C ALA A 591 -19.21 7.34 14.39
N ARG A 592 -18.60 6.28 13.86
CA ARG A 592 -19.02 5.60 12.63
C ARG A 592 -20.41 4.95 12.79
N ALA A 593 -20.69 4.37 13.96
CA ALA A 593 -22.01 3.81 14.26
C ALA A 593 -23.08 4.91 14.42
N LEU A 594 -22.77 6.05 15.04
CA LEU A 594 -23.68 7.21 15.13
C LEU A 594 -24.04 7.76 13.75
N ALA A 595 -23.09 7.78 12.81
CA ALA A 595 -23.36 8.20 11.44
C ALA A 595 -24.39 7.31 10.73
N LYS A 596 -24.40 5.99 11.03
CA LYS A 596 -25.43 5.08 10.53
C LYS A 596 -26.80 5.34 11.15
N VAL A 597 -26.85 5.74 12.44
CA VAL A 597 -28.10 6.12 13.11
C VAL A 597 -28.69 7.40 12.51
N GLY A 598 -27.88 8.43 12.27
CA GLY A 598 -28.23 9.66 11.57
C GLY A 598 -29.31 10.52 12.25
N SER A 599 -29.67 10.29 13.53
CA SER A 599 -30.63 11.09 14.25
C SER A 599 -30.09 12.48 14.61
N SER A 600 -30.95 13.42 14.98
CA SER A 600 -30.52 14.76 15.40
C SER A 600 -29.56 14.73 16.59
N GLU A 601 -29.80 13.82 17.56
CA GLU A 601 -28.94 13.60 18.73
C GLU A 601 -27.57 13.03 18.30
N ALA A 602 -27.57 12.09 17.36
CA ALA A 602 -26.33 11.52 16.81
C ALA A 602 -25.48 12.60 16.10
N ILE A 603 -26.13 13.45 15.29
CA ILE A 603 -25.43 14.56 14.60
C ILE A 603 -24.89 15.58 15.62
N ALA A 604 -25.66 15.89 16.68
CA ALA A 604 -25.21 16.80 17.73
C ALA A 604 -23.97 16.25 18.46
N ALA A 605 -23.95 14.95 18.80
CA ALA A 605 -22.82 14.31 19.44
C ALA A 605 -21.57 14.33 18.50
N LEU A 606 -21.72 13.99 17.23
CA LEU A 606 -20.63 14.05 16.25
C LEU A 606 -20.11 15.48 16.03
N ARG A 607 -21.00 16.48 16.02
CA ARG A 607 -20.61 17.90 15.92
C ARG A 607 -19.76 18.34 17.13
N ILE A 608 -20.14 17.94 18.34
CA ILE A 608 -19.33 18.22 19.53
C ILE A 608 -17.96 17.58 19.40
N ALA A 609 -17.90 16.31 19.03
CA ALA A 609 -16.64 15.56 18.93
C ALA A 609 -15.68 16.13 17.86
N VAL A 610 -16.17 16.48 16.67
CA VAL A 610 -15.30 17.01 15.60
C VAL A 610 -14.70 18.37 15.94
N LEU A 611 -15.38 19.17 16.76
CA LEU A 611 -14.95 20.50 17.18
C LEU A 611 -14.24 20.51 18.54
N ASN A 612 -14.18 19.36 19.24
CA ASN A 612 -13.48 19.25 20.52
C ASN A 612 -11.95 19.27 20.28
N ARG A 613 -11.29 20.36 20.69
CA ARG A 613 -9.84 20.53 20.50
C ARG A 613 -8.97 19.71 21.44
N ASP A 614 -9.56 19.18 22.52
CA ASP A 614 -8.86 18.29 23.45
C ASP A 614 -8.86 16.84 22.96
N GLU A 615 -9.63 16.54 21.90
CA GLU A 615 -9.64 15.21 21.26
C GLU A 615 -8.47 15.07 20.25
N LEU A 616 -7.99 13.84 20.09
CA LEU A 616 -6.94 13.49 19.14
C LEU A 616 -7.35 13.86 17.71
N ASP A 617 -6.41 14.39 16.96
CA ASP A 617 -6.63 14.92 15.62
C ASP A 617 -7.14 13.87 14.63
N PHE A 618 -6.64 12.63 14.71
CA PHE A 618 -7.10 11.52 13.89
C PHE A 618 -8.50 11.03 14.28
N VAL A 619 -8.88 11.06 15.58
CA VAL A 619 -10.27 10.77 15.99
C VAL A 619 -11.21 11.80 15.41
N ARG A 620 -10.85 13.08 15.49
CA ARG A 620 -11.63 14.19 14.91
C ARG A 620 -11.77 14.08 13.40
N ALA A 621 -10.70 13.64 12.71
CA ALA A 621 -10.72 13.39 11.28
C ALA A 621 -11.70 12.25 10.90
N GLU A 622 -11.73 11.18 11.69
CA GLU A 622 -12.67 10.07 11.52
C GLU A 622 -14.13 10.50 11.81
N VAL A 623 -14.32 11.34 12.81
CA VAL A 623 -15.64 11.96 13.09
C VAL A 623 -16.10 12.83 11.92
N ALA A 624 -15.19 13.61 11.31
CA ALA A 624 -15.51 14.39 10.12
C ALA A 624 -15.90 13.48 8.93
N ALA A 625 -15.17 12.38 8.72
CA ALA A 625 -15.51 11.39 7.70
C ALA A 625 -16.87 10.73 7.98
N ALA A 626 -17.19 10.44 9.25
CA ALA A 626 -18.48 9.92 9.69
C ALA A 626 -19.62 10.91 9.41
N LEU A 627 -19.43 12.20 9.74
CA LEU A 627 -20.40 13.28 9.42
C LEU A 627 -20.67 13.39 7.93
N GLY A 628 -19.66 13.16 7.08
CA GLY A 628 -19.81 13.15 5.62
C GLY A 628 -20.76 12.07 5.08
N LYS A 629 -21.03 11.03 5.87
CA LYS A 629 -21.99 9.96 5.52
C LYS A 629 -23.43 10.27 5.96
N VAL A 630 -23.61 11.31 6.76
CA VAL A 630 -24.93 11.71 7.29
C VAL A 630 -25.56 12.77 6.41
N LYS A 631 -26.83 12.60 6.05
CA LYS A 631 -27.58 13.59 5.27
C LYS A 631 -28.04 14.77 6.12
N GLY A 632 -28.18 15.95 5.52
CA GLY A 632 -28.78 17.11 6.12
C GLY A 632 -27.81 18.25 6.45
N SER A 633 -28.38 19.46 6.57
CA SER A 633 -27.61 20.70 6.75
C SER A 633 -26.81 20.77 8.04
N ALA A 634 -27.31 20.17 9.12
CA ALA A 634 -26.61 20.18 10.41
C ALA A 634 -25.24 19.46 10.36
N ALA A 635 -25.14 18.32 9.65
CA ALA A 635 -23.87 17.61 9.43
C ALA A 635 -22.93 18.43 8.51
N ARG A 636 -23.45 18.96 7.39
CA ARG A 636 -22.73 19.88 6.51
C ARG A 636 -22.17 21.08 7.26
N ASP A 637 -22.99 21.76 8.07
CA ASP A 637 -22.56 22.98 8.79
C ASP A 637 -21.49 22.68 9.84
N ALA A 638 -21.55 21.50 10.48
CA ALA A 638 -20.49 21.02 11.36
C ALA A 638 -19.17 20.83 10.59
N LEU A 639 -19.22 20.24 9.39
CA LEU A 639 -18.04 20.07 8.52
C LEU A 639 -17.49 21.41 8.03
N ILE A 640 -18.39 22.35 7.63
CA ILE A 640 -17.95 23.72 7.26
C ILE A 640 -17.23 24.41 8.42
N ALA A 641 -17.70 24.21 9.67
CA ALA A 641 -16.98 24.72 10.84
C ALA A 641 -15.62 24.04 11.01
N ALA A 642 -15.55 22.71 10.82
CA ALA A 642 -14.32 21.93 10.96
C ALA A 642 -13.24 22.29 9.89
N THR A 643 -13.62 22.85 8.72
CA THR A 643 -12.63 23.37 7.75
C THR A 643 -11.84 24.57 8.25
N ARG A 644 -12.17 25.14 9.42
CA ARG A 644 -11.47 26.29 10.03
C ARG A 644 -10.60 25.91 11.23
N GLU A 645 -10.53 24.61 11.55
CA GLU A 645 -9.74 24.13 12.67
C GLU A 645 -8.23 24.30 12.44
N PRO A 646 -7.42 24.52 13.49
CA PRO A 646 -5.99 24.77 13.34
C PRO A 646 -5.22 23.59 12.74
N VAL A 647 -5.62 22.35 13.01
CA VAL A 647 -4.93 21.14 12.57
C VAL A 647 -5.29 20.79 11.12
N ALA A 648 -4.30 20.64 10.25
CA ALA A 648 -4.50 20.36 8.83
C ALA A 648 -5.25 19.03 8.59
N ARG A 649 -4.96 17.98 9.35
CA ARG A 649 -5.64 16.67 9.25
C ARG A 649 -7.16 16.81 9.39
N VAL A 650 -7.64 17.59 10.36
CA VAL A 650 -9.09 17.80 10.56
C VAL A 650 -9.70 18.58 9.40
N ARG A 651 -8.99 19.64 8.92
CA ARG A 651 -9.47 20.44 7.78
C ARG A 651 -9.54 19.60 6.49
N ARG A 652 -8.53 18.73 6.25
CA ARG A 652 -8.51 17.82 5.10
C ARG A 652 -9.71 16.87 5.11
N ALA A 653 -9.95 16.23 6.25
CA ALA A 653 -11.06 15.31 6.45
C ALA A 653 -12.41 16.00 6.23
N ALA A 654 -12.58 17.19 6.82
CA ALA A 654 -13.78 17.98 6.65
C ALA A 654 -14.00 18.42 5.20
N ALA A 655 -12.94 18.90 4.52
CA ALA A 655 -13.02 19.30 3.11
C ALA A 655 -13.44 18.12 2.22
N LEU A 656 -12.83 16.94 2.40
CA LEU A 656 -13.19 15.76 1.61
C LEU A 656 -14.62 15.29 1.88
N ALA A 657 -15.03 15.27 3.16
CA ALA A 657 -16.36 14.86 3.59
C ALA A 657 -17.47 15.76 3.03
N LEU A 658 -17.20 17.06 2.86
CA LEU A 658 -18.11 18.03 2.23
C LEU A 658 -18.46 17.65 0.79
N GLY A 659 -17.63 16.93 0.06
CA GLY A 659 -17.93 16.44 -1.29
C GLY A 659 -19.16 15.52 -1.39
N ASN A 660 -19.73 15.08 -0.27
CA ASN A 660 -20.97 14.31 -0.24
C ASN A 660 -22.25 15.20 -0.19
N PHE A 661 -22.09 16.52 -0.08
CA PHE A 661 -23.21 17.48 -0.07
C PHE A 661 -23.21 18.29 -1.36
N ARG A 662 -24.40 18.33 -2.02
CA ARG A 662 -24.58 18.96 -3.33
C ARG A 662 -25.37 20.26 -3.22
N ASP A 663 -24.85 21.22 -2.45
CA ASP A 663 -25.48 22.52 -2.25
C ASP A 663 -24.48 23.66 -2.36
N GLU A 664 -25.00 24.86 -2.58
CA GLU A 664 -24.22 26.09 -2.79
C GLU A 664 -23.33 26.43 -1.59
N ALA A 665 -23.82 26.24 -0.35
CA ALA A 665 -23.06 26.55 0.87
C ALA A 665 -21.81 25.66 0.97
N THR A 666 -21.90 24.40 0.56
CA THR A 666 -20.77 23.47 0.46
C THR A 666 -19.78 23.94 -0.60
N ALA A 667 -20.23 24.24 -1.82
CA ALA A 667 -19.35 24.71 -2.89
C ALA A 667 -18.63 25.99 -2.50
N GLN A 668 -19.33 26.97 -1.90
CA GLN A 668 -18.73 28.20 -1.40
C GLN A 668 -17.68 27.94 -0.31
N ALA A 669 -17.92 26.99 0.59
CA ALA A 669 -16.97 26.63 1.65
C ALA A 669 -15.69 26.02 1.06
N LEU A 670 -15.80 25.10 0.09
CA LEU A 670 -14.67 24.49 -0.60
C LEU A 670 -13.91 25.50 -1.47
N THR A 671 -14.62 26.35 -2.23
CA THR A 671 -14.00 27.43 -3.03
C THR A 671 -13.19 28.39 -2.16
N ARG A 672 -13.64 28.69 -0.93
CA ARG A 672 -12.84 29.53 -0.01
C ARG A 672 -11.50 28.89 0.36
N LEU A 673 -11.41 27.58 0.47
CA LEU A 673 -10.15 26.85 0.72
C LEU A 673 -9.19 26.92 -0.47
N LEU A 674 -9.69 27.21 -1.67
CA LEU A 674 -8.94 27.34 -2.92
C LEU A 674 -8.68 28.81 -3.32
N ALA A 675 -9.44 29.78 -2.77
CA ALA A 675 -9.39 31.18 -3.18
C ALA A 675 -8.04 31.83 -2.86
N GLY A 676 -7.55 32.72 -3.72
CA GLY A 676 -6.26 33.40 -3.56
C GLY A 676 -5.11 32.40 -3.45
N ASN A 677 -4.34 32.47 -2.35
CA ASN A 677 -3.28 31.49 -2.07
C ASN A 677 -3.80 30.17 -1.48
N GLY A 678 -5.11 30.06 -1.21
CA GLY A 678 -5.78 28.90 -0.64
C GLY A 678 -5.42 28.64 0.84
N ASP A 679 -5.78 27.44 1.30
CA ASP A 679 -5.36 26.99 2.62
C ASP A 679 -3.81 26.84 2.69
N ARG A 680 -3.26 27.01 3.91
CA ARG A 680 -1.82 26.85 4.12
C ARG A 680 -1.30 25.43 3.82
N SER A 681 -2.13 24.39 3.93
CA SER A 681 -1.78 23.02 3.56
C SER A 681 -2.12 22.77 2.09
N TYR A 682 -1.15 22.26 1.32
CA TYR A 682 -1.37 21.79 -0.04
C TYR A 682 -2.44 20.69 -0.10
N TYR A 683 -2.46 19.82 0.89
CA TYR A 683 -3.36 18.65 0.97
C TYR A 683 -4.80 19.03 1.37
N VAL A 684 -4.99 20.11 2.11
CA VAL A 684 -6.34 20.69 2.31
C VAL A 684 -6.87 21.23 0.99
N GLN A 685 -6.03 21.93 0.19
CA GLN A 685 -6.41 22.41 -1.13
C GLN A 685 -6.71 21.23 -2.09
N MET A 686 -5.89 20.18 -2.09
CA MET A 686 -6.13 18.97 -2.87
C MET A 686 -7.53 18.39 -2.58
N ASN A 687 -7.83 18.16 -1.30
CA ASN A 687 -9.12 17.58 -0.89
C ASN A 687 -10.30 18.51 -1.16
N ALA A 688 -10.11 19.83 -1.01
CA ALA A 688 -11.13 20.82 -1.37
C ALA A 688 -11.44 20.82 -2.87
N ALA A 689 -10.41 20.75 -3.72
CA ALA A 689 -10.59 20.69 -5.17
C ALA A 689 -11.29 19.37 -5.59
N HIS A 690 -10.84 18.24 -5.08
CA HIS A 690 -11.50 16.97 -5.30
C HIS A 690 -12.99 17.02 -4.88
N ALA A 691 -13.27 17.47 -3.66
CA ALA A 691 -14.62 17.54 -3.11
C ALA A 691 -15.52 18.50 -3.91
N LEU A 692 -14.98 19.63 -4.38
CA LEU A 692 -15.71 20.61 -5.16
C LEU A 692 -16.33 20.02 -6.44
N GLY A 693 -15.57 19.18 -7.16
CA GLY A 693 -16.09 18.48 -8.33
C GLY A 693 -17.29 17.58 -8.03
N ARG A 694 -17.31 16.94 -6.84
CA ARG A 694 -18.40 16.06 -6.40
C ARG A 694 -19.69 16.82 -6.03
N THR A 695 -19.59 18.12 -5.74
CA THR A 695 -20.77 18.95 -5.41
C THR A 695 -21.69 19.16 -6.62
N LEU A 696 -21.16 19.05 -7.85
CA LEU A 696 -21.86 19.31 -9.11
C LEU A 696 -22.48 20.72 -9.19
N GLN A 697 -21.92 21.69 -8.49
CA GLN A 697 -22.43 23.06 -8.43
C GLN A 697 -21.92 23.93 -9.58
N PRO A 698 -22.70 24.90 -10.07
CA PRO A 698 -22.26 25.88 -11.05
C PRO A 698 -20.97 26.60 -10.59
N GLY A 699 -20.06 26.90 -11.53
CA GLY A 699 -18.77 27.56 -11.25
C GLY A 699 -17.67 26.63 -10.70
N ALA A 700 -17.97 25.35 -10.43
CA ALA A 700 -16.98 24.39 -9.98
C ALA A 700 -15.91 24.13 -11.06
N PHE A 701 -16.32 24.04 -12.34
CA PHE A 701 -15.39 23.83 -13.45
C PHE A 701 -14.35 24.94 -13.51
N GLU A 702 -14.79 26.20 -13.54
CA GLU A 702 -13.92 27.37 -13.65
C GLU A 702 -13.00 27.51 -12.41
N THR A 703 -13.49 27.15 -11.23
CA THR A 703 -12.68 27.14 -10.01
C THR A 703 -11.59 26.07 -10.06
N LEU A 704 -11.92 24.85 -10.52
CA LEU A 704 -10.98 23.74 -10.64
C LEU A 704 -9.94 24.00 -11.73
N GLU A 705 -10.37 24.51 -12.89
CA GLU A 705 -9.46 24.91 -13.97
C GLU A 705 -8.49 26.01 -13.51
N GLY A 706 -8.99 27.00 -12.73
CA GLY A 706 -8.19 28.10 -12.22
C GLY A 706 -7.11 27.75 -11.19
N VAL A 707 -7.11 26.54 -10.64
CA VAL A 707 -6.07 26.06 -9.71
C VAL A 707 -5.10 25.06 -10.32
N LEU A 708 -5.32 24.65 -11.58
CA LEU A 708 -4.38 23.81 -12.31
C LEU A 708 -3.02 24.52 -12.46
N GLY A 709 -1.94 23.76 -12.31
CA GLY A 709 -0.58 24.28 -12.38
C GLY A 709 -0.15 25.15 -11.18
N ARG A 710 -0.96 25.26 -10.13
CA ARG A 710 -0.56 25.93 -8.88
C ARG A 710 0.58 25.14 -8.22
N PRO A 711 1.73 25.77 -7.95
CA PRO A 711 2.87 25.07 -7.35
C PRO A 711 2.51 24.40 -6.01
N ALA A 712 2.81 23.12 -5.90
CA ALA A 712 2.58 22.32 -4.71
C ALA A 712 3.55 21.13 -4.66
N HIS A 713 3.81 20.62 -3.48
CA HIS A 713 4.54 19.37 -3.32
C HIS A 713 3.87 18.26 -4.13
N ASN A 714 4.64 17.53 -4.96
CA ASN A 714 4.16 16.45 -5.82
C ASN A 714 2.92 16.80 -6.70
N ASP A 715 2.76 18.09 -7.00
CA ASP A 715 1.64 18.61 -7.81
C ASP A 715 0.23 18.28 -7.26
N VAL A 716 0.13 18.10 -5.93
CA VAL A 716 -1.10 17.55 -5.30
C VAL A 716 -2.33 18.45 -5.50
N ILE A 717 -2.18 19.76 -5.64
CA ILE A 717 -3.33 20.65 -5.91
C ILE A 717 -3.90 20.37 -7.29
N THR A 718 -3.03 20.24 -8.32
CA THR A 718 -3.42 19.82 -9.67
C THR A 718 -4.06 18.44 -9.66
N VAL A 719 -3.50 17.48 -8.91
CA VAL A 719 -4.10 16.14 -8.71
C VAL A 719 -5.53 16.26 -8.19
N GLY A 720 -5.76 17.07 -7.14
CA GLY A 720 -7.10 17.29 -6.59
C GLY A 720 -8.06 17.91 -7.61
N ALA A 721 -7.59 18.88 -8.39
CA ALA A 721 -8.39 19.56 -9.40
C ALA A 721 -8.78 18.62 -10.57
N LEU A 722 -7.82 17.85 -11.08
CA LEU A 722 -8.08 16.87 -12.15
C LEU A 722 -9.05 15.78 -11.68
N THR A 723 -8.88 15.29 -10.46
CA THR A 723 -9.81 14.33 -9.86
C THR A 723 -11.21 14.92 -9.72
N GLY A 724 -11.30 16.19 -9.26
CA GLY A 724 -12.57 16.92 -9.17
C GLY A 724 -13.25 17.10 -10.52
N LEU A 725 -12.49 17.44 -11.57
CA LEU A 725 -12.99 17.55 -12.94
C LEU A 725 -13.56 16.22 -13.46
N GLY A 726 -12.95 15.09 -13.10
CA GLY A 726 -13.47 13.76 -13.42
C GLY A 726 -14.84 13.46 -12.81
N PHE A 727 -15.12 13.98 -11.61
CA PHE A 727 -16.41 13.80 -10.92
C PHE A 727 -17.47 14.83 -11.30
N LEU A 728 -17.09 15.93 -11.93
CA LEU A 728 -18.01 17.05 -12.21
C LEU A 728 -19.08 16.72 -13.25
N ARG A 729 -18.90 15.65 -14.05
CA ARG A 729 -19.82 15.24 -15.13
C ARG A 729 -19.97 16.28 -16.26
N ASP A 730 -19.00 17.17 -16.39
CA ASP A 730 -18.99 18.23 -17.41
C ASP A 730 -18.12 17.79 -18.58
N PRO A 731 -18.67 17.62 -19.81
CA PRO A 731 -17.89 17.21 -20.97
C PRO A 731 -16.71 18.13 -21.32
N ARG A 732 -16.73 19.40 -20.90
CA ARG A 732 -15.61 20.34 -21.09
C ARG A 732 -14.32 19.84 -20.42
N ALA A 733 -14.46 19.06 -19.33
CA ALA A 733 -13.32 18.48 -18.62
C ALA A 733 -12.52 17.47 -19.47
N ALA A 734 -13.12 16.87 -20.49
CA ALA A 734 -12.46 15.85 -21.32
C ALA A 734 -11.16 16.37 -21.97
N ASP A 735 -11.19 17.56 -22.57
CA ASP A 735 -9.98 18.13 -23.21
C ASP A 735 -8.91 18.52 -22.19
N VAL A 736 -9.31 19.06 -21.04
CA VAL A 736 -8.40 19.40 -19.93
C VAL A 736 -7.70 18.13 -19.44
N LEU A 737 -8.46 17.07 -19.18
CA LEU A 737 -7.94 15.78 -18.68
C LEU A 737 -7.02 15.11 -19.72
N VAL A 738 -7.43 15.03 -20.99
CA VAL A 738 -6.59 14.46 -22.07
C VAL A 738 -5.25 15.20 -22.17
N ASN A 739 -5.27 16.54 -22.10
CA ASN A 739 -4.04 17.34 -22.13
C ASN A 739 -3.10 17.04 -20.96
N HIS A 740 -3.65 16.77 -19.76
CA HIS A 740 -2.86 16.42 -18.59
C HIS A 740 -2.38 14.96 -18.55
N THR A 741 -2.76 14.11 -19.53
CA THR A 741 -2.13 12.79 -19.69
C THR A 741 -0.85 12.83 -20.51
N ARG A 742 -0.50 13.94 -21.15
CA ARG A 742 0.65 14.05 -22.06
C ARG A 742 1.98 13.90 -21.33
N TRP A 743 2.98 13.42 -22.07
CA TRP A 743 4.36 13.39 -21.62
C TRP A 743 4.83 14.83 -21.33
N GLY A 744 5.59 15.02 -20.25
CA GLY A 744 6.01 16.33 -19.76
C GLY A 744 5.13 16.93 -18.65
N VAL A 745 3.96 16.37 -18.39
CA VAL A 745 3.15 16.71 -17.23
C VAL A 745 3.62 15.87 -16.03
N HIS A 746 3.63 16.43 -14.82
CA HIS A 746 4.03 15.75 -13.60
C HIS A 746 3.34 14.37 -13.46
N GLN A 747 4.09 13.33 -13.09
CA GLN A 747 3.60 11.93 -13.08
C GLN A 747 2.30 11.74 -12.27
N ASN A 748 2.16 12.40 -11.11
CA ASN A 748 0.96 12.31 -10.28
C ASN A 748 -0.25 12.96 -10.96
N ALA A 749 -0.05 14.09 -11.65
CA ALA A 749 -1.10 14.74 -12.43
C ALA A 749 -1.52 13.88 -13.63
N ARG A 750 -0.56 13.24 -14.34
CA ARG A 750 -0.86 12.31 -15.44
C ARG A 750 -1.70 11.13 -14.95
N ARG A 751 -1.30 10.50 -13.84
CA ARG A 751 -2.07 9.42 -13.21
C ARG A 751 -3.50 9.87 -12.87
N ALA A 752 -3.63 11.02 -12.19
CA ALA A 752 -4.92 11.56 -11.78
C ALA A 752 -5.83 11.89 -12.98
N ALA A 753 -5.27 12.50 -14.03
CA ALA A 753 -5.99 12.78 -15.27
C ALA A 753 -6.49 11.50 -15.94
N THR A 754 -5.64 10.46 -16.00
CA THR A 754 -5.98 9.16 -16.58
C THR A 754 -7.13 8.50 -15.82
N ALA A 755 -7.09 8.46 -14.50
CA ALA A 755 -8.17 7.94 -13.66
C ALA A 755 -9.45 8.77 -13.79
N ALA A 756 -9.33 10.10 -13.84
CA ALA A 756 -10.45 11.03 -13.99
C ALA A 756 -11.18 10.87 -15.32
N LEU A 757 -10.47 10.55 -16.42
CA LEU A 757 -11.09 10.21 -17.72
C LEU A 757 -12.00 8.99 -17.59
N GLY A 758 -11.61 7.96 -16.84
CA GLY A 758 -12.47 6.80 -16.54
C GLY A 758 -13.75 7.19 -15.81
N SER A 759 -13.64 8.07 -14.80
CA SER A 759 -14.80 8.56 -14.03
C SER A 759 -15.76 9.43 -14.87
N LEU A 760 -15.21 10.20 -15.82
CA LEU A 760 -15.96 11.08 -16.69
C LEU A 760 -16.62 10.31 -17.85
N TYR A 761 -16.07 9.17 -18.26
CA TYR A 761 -16.38 8.45 -19.49
C TYR A 761 -17.87 8.21 -19.71
N ALA A 762 -18.60 7.82 -18.67
CA ALA A 762 -20.04 7.55 -18.73
C ALA A 762 -20.91 8.79 -19.07
N TYR A 763 -20.34 9.99 -18.99
CA TYR A 763 -21.02 11.26 -19.26
C TYR A 763 -20.56 11.90 -20.58
N LEU A 764 -19.77 11.17 -21.39
CA LEU A 764 -19.29 11.59 -22.70
C LEU A 764 -20.05 10.86 -23.79
N GLU A 765 -20.20 11.51 -24.91
CA GLU A 765 -20.90 10.96 -26.08
C GLU A 765 -20.14 11.22 -27.40
N GLY A 766 -20.46 10.44 -28.42
CA GLY A 766 -20.01 10.63 -29.81
C GLY A 766 -18.46 10.64 -29.94
N PRO A 767 -17.91 11.57 -30.77
CA PRO A 767 -16.47 11.59 -31.05
C PRO A 767 -15.57 11.84 -29.81
N VAL A 768 -16.09 12.57 -28.82
CA VAL A 768 -15.33 12.84 -27.59
C VAL A 768 -15.11 11.57 -26.76
N GLN A 769 -16.17 10.75 -26.64
CA GLN A 769 -16.10 9.47 -25.95
C GLN A 769 -15.10 8.51 -26.63
N VAL A 770 -15.15 8.45 -27.97
CA VAL A 770 -14.21 7.62 -28.75
C VAL A 770 -12.76 8.07 -28.52
N ARG A 771 -12.49 9.37 -28.61
CA ARG A 771 -11.14 9.94 -28.40
C ARG A 771 -10.61 9.65 -27.00
N VAL A 772 -11.46 9.74 -25.98
CA VAL A 772 -11.06 9.43 -24.59
C VAL A 772 -10.72 7.95 -24.45
N ARG A 773 -11.53 7.04 -25.02
CA ARG A 773 -11.22 5.60 -25.01
C ARG A 773 -9.89 5.32 -25.70
N GLU A 774 -9.70 5.84 -26.90
CA GLU A 774 -8.44 5.66 -27.66
C GLU A 774 -7.24 6.20 -26.88
N ARG A 775 -7.37 7.35 -26.20
CA ARG A 775 -6.31 7.88 -25.36
C ARG A 775 -6.01 6.96 -24.17
N LEU A 776 -7.01 6.41 -23.50
CA LEU A 776 -6.81 5.44 -22.41
C LEU A 776 -6.15 4.15 -22.93
N GLU A 777 -6.51 3.67 -24.12
CA GLU A 777 -5.87 2.51 -24.77
C GLU A 777 -4.38 2.78 -25.07
N GLU A 778 -4.00 3.97 -25.55
CA GLU A 778 -2.60 4.36 -25.74
C GLU A 778 -1.81 4.36 -24.41
N LEU A 779 -2.43 4.78 -23.31
CA LEU A 779 -1.79 4.85 -21.99
C LEU A 779 -1.55 3.49 -21.34
N LEU A 780 -2.10 2.40 -21.88
CA LEU A 780 -1.76 1.03 -21.45
C LEU A 780 -0.28 0.68 -21.69
N ASP A 781 0.35 1.37 -22.65
CA ASP A 781 1.77 1.19 -23.00
C ASP A 781 2.64 2.39 -22.50
N ASP A 782 2.16 3.16 -21.54
CA ASP A 782 2.91 4.30 -21.00
C ASP A 782 4.24 3.84 -20.35
N GLN A 783 5.24 4.72 -20.31
CA GLN A 783 6.53 4.40 -19.70
C GLN A 783 6.44 4.25 -18.18
N TRP A 784 5.45 4.90 -17.54
CA TRP A 784 5.25 4.83 -16.10
C TRP A 784 4.21 3.78 -15.73
N LEU A 785 4.63 2.83 -14.92
CA LEU A 785 3.81 1.75 -14.37
C LEU A 785 2.47 2.27 -13.82
N ARG A 786 2.50 3.35 -13.04
CA ARG A 786 1.29 3.90 -12.39
C ARG A 786 0.29 4.50 -13.37
N VAL A 787 0.76 5.00 -14.51
CA VAL A 787 -0.13 5.47 -15.59
C VAL A 787 -0.75 4.27 -16.30
N GLN A 788 0.01 3.19 -16.54
CA GLN A 788 -0.54 1.94 -17.11
C GLN A 788 -1.65 1.37 -16.21
N ILE A 789 -1.42 1.31 -14.88
CA ILE A 789 -2.41 0.87 -13.89
C ILE A 789 -3.66 1.76 -13.94
N ALA A 790 -3.49 3.08 -13.93
CA ALA A 790 -4.62 4.02 -14.01
C ALA A 790 -5.40 3.88 -15.31
N ALA A 791 -4.74 3.62 -16.44
CA ALA A 791 -5.39 3.40 -17.75
C ALA A 791 -6.21 2.10 -17.75
N THR A 792 -5.64 1.01 -17.21
CA THR A 792 -6.35 -0.27 -17.06
C THR A 792 -7.61 -0.11 -16.23
N THR A 793 -7.49 0.52 -15.04
CA THR A 793 -8.62 0.77 -14.14
C THR A 793 -9.66 1.69 -14.76
N ALA A 794 -9.22 2.73 -15.49
CA ALA A 794 -10.11 3.66 -16.18
C ALA A 794 -10.91 2.99 -17.30
N LEU A 795 -10.29 2.12 -18.11
CA LEU A 795 -10.97 1.36 -19.16
C LEU A 795 -11.94 0.33 -18.58
N GLU A 796 -11.58 -0.33 -17.50
CA GLU A 796 -12.47 -1.24 -16.78
C GLU A 796 -13.69 -0.51 -16.21
N ALA A 797 -13.49 0.65 -15.59
CA ALA A 797 -14.56 1.50 -15.05
C ALA A 797 -15.47 2.05 -16.17
N ALA A 798 -14.89 2.44 -17.32
CA ALA A 798 -15.61 2.88 -18.49
C ALA A 798 -16.56 1.80 -19.04
N GLY A 799 -16.21 0.53 -18.93
CA GLY A 799 -17.06 -0.60 -19.32
C GLY A 799 -17.30 -0.72 -20.83
N ASP A 800 -16.52 -0.04 -21.67
CA ASP A 800 -16.65 -0.11 -23.13
C ASP A 800 -16.04 -1.40 -23.69
N ALA A 801 -16.89 -2.28 -24.22
CA ALA A 801 -16.46 -3.54 -24.83
C ALA A 801 -15.45 -3.38 -25.98
N LYS A 802 -15.39 -2.21 -26.61
CA LYS A 802 -14.44 -1.91 -27.68
C LYS A 802 -12.99 -1.87 -27.17
N ALA A 803 -12.76 -1.66 -25.86
CA ALA A 803 -11.44 -1.68 -25.26
C ALA A 803 -10.89 -3.10 -25.01
N ILE A 804 -11.73 -4.16 -25.08
CA ILE A 804 -11.31 -5.54 -24.79
C ILE A 804 -10.05 -5.97 -25.58
N PRO A 805 -9.93 -5.73 -26.90
CA PRO A 805 -8.74 -6.14 -27.63
C PRO A 805 -7.45 -5.44 -27.14
N ALA A 806 -7.53 -4.15 -26.84
CA ALA A 806 -6.39 -3.36 -26.36
C ALA A 806 -5.92 -3.84 -24.98
N VAL A 807 -6.86 -4.00 -24.03
CA VAL A 807 -6.57 -4.48 -22.67
C VAL A 807 -6.04 -5.92 -22.69
N SER A 808 -6.63 -6.82 -23.50
CA SER A 808 -6.16 -8.20 -23.65
C SER A 808 -4.73 -8.24 -24.19
N SER A 809 -4.44 -7.44 -25.24
CA SER A 809 -3.11 -7.36 -25.83
C SER A 809 -2.07 -6.76 -24.84
N ALA A 810 -2.46 -5.75 -24.04
CA ALA A 810 -1.62 -5.17 -23.01
C ALA A 810 -1.24 -6.20 -21.93
N SER A 811 -2.13 -7.14 -21.60
CA SER A 811 -1.84 -8.22 -20.65
C SER A 811 -0.66 -9.12 -21.04
N GLU A 812 -0.37 -9.22 -22.34
CA GLU A 812 0.76 -10.00 -22.85
C GLU A 812 2.04 -9.14 -22.98
N ARG A 813 1.89 -7.87 -23.36
CA ARG A 813 3.02 -6.95 -23.61
C ARG A 813 3.63 -6.34 -22.35
N ALA A 814 2.83 -6.12 -21.31
CA ALA A 814 3.29 -5.48 -20.09
C ALA A 814 4.53 -6.19 -19.52
N LEU A 815 5.45 -5.44 -18.96
CA LEU A 815 6.65 -6.00 -18.35
C LEU A 815 6.41 -6.43 -16.91
N ASP A 816 5.66 -5.63 -16.16
CA ASP A 816 5.37 -5.86 -14.75
C ASP A 816 4.24 -6.89 -14.57
N GLY A 817 4.42 -7.86 -13.68
CA GLY A 817 3.45 -8.92 -13.41
C GLY A 817 2.11 -8.39 -12.90
N ARG A 818 2.11 -7.32 -12.10
CA ARG A 818 0.89 -6.66 -11.58
C ARG A 818 0.05 -6.10 -12.72
N VAL A 819 0.67 -5.38 -13.65
CA VAL A 819 -0.03 -4.84 -14.84
C VAL A 819 -0.59 -5.96 -15.71
N LYS A 820 0.19 -7.04 -15.90
CA LYS A 820 -0.31 -8.25 -16.60
C LYS A 820 -1.55 -8.80 -15.93
N ARG A 821 -1.51 -8.98 -14.59
CA ARG A 821 -2.62 -9.50 -13.82
C ARG A 821 -3.84 -8.59 -13.92
N MET A 822 -3.67 -7.29 -13.70
CA MET A 822 -4.75 -6.31 -13.76
C MET A 822 -5.41 -6.27 -15.14
N ASN A 823 -4.63 -6.26 -16.22
CA ASN A 823 -5.17 -6.28 -17.57
C ASN A 823 -5.94 -7.58 -17.87
N ARG A 824 -5.48 -8.75 -17.38
CA ARG A 824 -6.24 -10.02 -17.52
C ARG A 824 -7.58 -9.96 -16.80
N VAL A 825 -7.61 -9.43 -15.57
CA VAL A 825 -8.84 -9.28 -14.78
C VAL A 825 -9.77 -8.29 -15.46
N ALA A 826 -9.28 -7.10 -15.86
CA ALA A 826 -10.06 -6.08 -16.54
C ALA A 826 -10.65 -6.58 -17.88
N ALA A 827 -9.87 -7.30 -18.70
CA ALA A 827 -10.35 -7.88 -19.96
C ALA A 827 -11.48 -8.89 -19.72
N ARG A 828 -11.38 -9.71 -18.68
CA ARG A 828 -12.44 -10.65 -18.29
C ARG A 828 -13.70 -9.90 -17.85
N HIS A 829 -13.59 -8.91 -16.94
CA HIS A 829 -14.72 -8.12 -16.47
C HIS A 829 -15.44 -7.39 -17.62
N LEU A 830 -14.68 -6.79 -18.53
CA LEU A 830 -15.23 -6.15 -19.73
C LEU A 830 -16.00 -7.16 -20.61
N THR A 831 -15.46 -8.37 -20.77
CA THR A 831 -16.08 -9.44 -21.56
C THR A 831 -17.38 -9.94 -20.91
N GLU A 832 -17.37 -10.14 -19.59
CA GLU A 832 -18.54 -10.55 -18.82
C GLU A 832 -19.65 -9.49 -18.85
N ARG A 833 -19.31 -8.21 -18.65
CA ARG A 833 -20.25 -7.09 -18.78
C ARG A 833 -20.84 -6.98 -20.18
N ALA A 834 -20.03 -7.13 -21.23
CA ALA A 834 -20.51 -7.13 -22.63
C ALA A 834 -21.50 -8.28 -22.87
N SER A 835 -21.25 -9.45 -22.27
CA SER A 835 -22.13 -10.62 -22.40
C SER A 835 -23.42 -10.49 -21.58
N ALA A 836 -23.36 -9.83 -20.41
CA ALA A 836 -24.49 -9.59 -19.51
C ALA A 836 -25.37 -8.40 -19.96
N GLY A 837 -24.77 -7.38 -20.58
CA GLY A 837 -25.43 -6.12 -20.96
C GLY A 837 -26.65 -6.26 -21.86
N GLY A 838 -26.75 -7.35 -22.64
CA GLY A 838 -27.94 -7.67 -23.41
C GLY A 838 -29.16 -8.09 -22.55
N LYS A 839 -28.92 -8.66 -21.36
CA LYS A 839 -29.96 -9.12 -20.42
C LYS A 839 -30.38 -8.04 -19.43
N GLU A 840 -29.42 -7.31 -18.89
CA GLU A 840 -29.70 -6.22 -17.94
C GLU A 840 -30.37 -5.01 -18.57
N THR A 841 -30.02 -4.65 -19.81
CA THR A 841 -30.62 -3.53 -20.51
C THR A 841 -32.14 -3.77 -20.71
N LYS A 842 -32.54 -5.02 -20.88
CA LYS A 842 -33.97 -5.37 -20.98
C LYS A 842 -34.66 -5.27 -19.60
N ALA A 843 -34.05 -5.81 -18.55
CA ALA A 843 -34.61 -5.75 -17.20
C ALA A 843 -34.70 -4.29 -16.68
N LEU A 844 -33.67 -3.47 -16.93
CA LEU A 844 -33.68 -2.05 -16.55
C LEU A 844 -34.74 -1.25 -17.30
N ARG A 845 -34.96 -1.52 -18.60
CA ARG A 845 -36.07 -0.91 -19.36
C ARG A 845 -37.41 -1.27 -18.78
N ASP A 846 -37.62 -2.55 -18.46
CA ASP A 846 -38.85 -3.03 -17.84
C ASP A 846 -39.10 -2.37 -16.46
N GLU A 847 -38.05 -2.16 -15.70
CA GLU A 847 -38.13 -1.50 -14.36
C GLU A 847 -38.35 0.03 -14.47
N ILE A 848 -37.69 0.68 -15.43
CA ILE A 848 -37.94 2.11 -15.74
C ILE A 848 -39.37 2.33 -16.18
N GLU A 849 -39.91 1.44 -17.00
CA GLU A 849 -41.28 1.52 -17.48
C GLU A 849 -42.30 1.35 -16.32
N LYS A 850 -41.99 0.42 -15.40
CA LYS A 850 -42.78 0.22 -14.17
C LYS A 850 -42.71 1.44 -13.26
N LEU A 851 -41.52 2.01 -12.99
CA LEU A 851 -41.37 3.22 -12.18
C LEU A 851 -42.04 4.44 -12.81
N GLN A 852 -42.02 4.56 -14.12
CA GLN A 852 -42.76 5.62 -14.85
C GLN A 852 -44.27 5.48 -14.69
N GLN A 853 -44.80 4.24 -14.72
CA GLN A 853 -46.22 3.98 -14.47
C GLN A 853 -46.62 4.28 -13.02
N GLU A 854 -45.80 3.90 -12.05
CA GLU A 854 -46.01 4.21 -10.62
C GLU A 854 -45.97 5.73 -10.37
N ASN A 855 -45.05 6.44 -11.01
CA ASN A 855 -44.91 7.90 -10.88
C ASN A 855 -46.11 8.64 -11.50
N ARG A 856 -46.67 8.16 -12.65
CA ARG A 856 -47.92 8.67 -13.20
C ARG A 856 -49.09 8.45 -12.25
N GLY A 857 -49.20 7.24 -11.68
CA GLY A 857 -50.24 6.92 -10.68
C GLY A 857 -50.15 7.76 -9.40
N LEU A 858 -48.94 8.09 -8.96
CA LEU A 858 -48.73 9.01 -7.82
C LEU A 858 -49.08 10.46 -8.16
N SER A 859 -48.72 10.92 -9.39
CA SER A 859 -49.06 12.26 -9.87
C SER A 859 -50.58 12.43 -9.99
N ASP A 860 -51.29 11.43 -10.52
CA ASP A 860 -52.76 11.44 -10.62
C ASP A 860 -53.43 11.47 -9.23
N ARG A 861 -52.85 10.72 -8.25
CA ARG A 861 -53.32 10.77 -6.84
C ARG A 861 -53.07 12.11 -6.19
N LEU A 862 -51.94 12.75 -6.45
CA LEU A 862 -51.59 14.09 -5.96
C LEU A 862 -52.58 15.12 -6.51
N THR A 863 -52.81 15.09 -7.83
CA THR A 863 -53.78 15.96 -8.51
C THR A 863 -55.19 15.78 -7.97
N ALA A 864 -55.61 14.53 -7.70
CA ALA A 864 -56.92 14.25 -7.12
C ALA A 864 -57.04 14.73 -5.65
N LEU A 865 -55.92 14.69 -4.85
CA LEU A 865 -55.88 15.22 -3.48
C LEU A 865 -55.89 16.76 -3.46
N GLU A 866 -55.19 17.40 -4.39
CA GLU A 866 -55.19 18.85 -4.55
C GLU A 866 -56.56 19.35 -4.98
N ALA A 867 -57.24 18.67 -5.88
CA ALA A 867 -58.60 18.96 -6.30
C ALA A 867 -59.64 18.84 -5.14
N LYS A 868 -59.43 17.85 -4.25
CA LYS A 868 -60.24 17.70 -3.02
C LYS A 868 -59.93 18.76 -1.98
N SER A 869 -58.71 19.21 -1.83
CA SER A 869 -58.33 20.27 -0.86
C SER A 869 -58.79 21.64 -1.30
N THR A 870 -58.86 21.91 -2.60
CA THR A 870 -59.39 23.15 -3.17
C THR A 870 -60.94 23.21 -3.17
N GLY A 871 -61.60 22.02 -3.19
CA GLY A 871 -63.06 21.91 -3.13
C GLY A 871 -63.71 22.19 -1.74
N THR A 872 -62.93 22.03 -0.66
CA THR A 872 -63.45 22.24 0.73
C THR A 872 -63.35 23.67 1.23
N GLY A 873 -62.84 24.62 0.44
CA GLY A 873 -62.68 26.03 0.77
C GLY A 873 -63.89 26.91 0.35
N ARG A 874 -64.94 26.35 -0.33
CA ARG A 874 -66.07 27.10 -0.89
C ARG A 874 -67.45 26.81 -0.23
N ALA A 875 -67.47 26.11 0.89
CA ALA A 875 -68.75 25.81 1.58
C ALA A 875 -68.78 26.35 3.00
N ARG A 876 -68.41 27.62 3.20
CA ARG A 876 -68.72 28.41 4.37
C ARG A 876 -68.61 29.91 4.02
N ARG A 877 -69.65 30.40 3.39
CA ARG A 877 -70.15 31.77 3.52
C ARG A 877 -71.68 31.76 3.41
#